data_a91a4cc76024153d544d19877381aca2
#
_entry.id   a91a4cc76024153d544d19877381aca2
#
_cell.length_a   1.000
_cell.length_b   1.000
_cell.length_c   1.000
_cell.angle_alpha   90.00
_cell.angle_beta   90.00
_cell.angle_gamma   90.00
#
_symmetry.space_group_name_H-M   'P 1'
#
loop_
_entity.id
_entity.type
_entity.pdbx_description
1 polymer ?
#
loop_
_entity_poly.entity_id
_entity_poly.type
_entity_poly.pdbx_seq_one_letter_code
_entity_poly.pdbx_strand_id
1 'polypeptide(L)'
;MHKHLLATALGLSLASLAHGETAQESWLHRTLPAETAAYARIPGVWFLEQNTLPTSAVYQSEAYKNQSQLIRKALQEKLLTLLPPEAANSFRPLLEHLTSPLEAAFITDNHGMTILIASHIEQNSAQDIQKTLQQVFPAPWQVSADRIQNSAEKNAPIIAYRFDDKQKRLLLAINSDNQPDAQVALIDKNDGSAPFTAQENRLDPEHNGLYLWANPQNPLIQMGISQQQDILQKLGLDRVQQASLAWAAAEGRPRLQLSLGLPDNAPLNLPAATANNLGTLHYHGDIAALAAFTLPNDAQLDAILDSNGELKKNLQQALGVSADDLAALGTIHYLSDDNGRYLVLPQSAKPALNSLLDKLQQKGHLKNRSMGRDNIEHLAFASLANLISEGNTNSPDPSKEAFLALLLNIQNHYYLRDEGDNLLITTLPQPLAARAKAGDSAPKLGDWLKAEHHNLDGVNYAYIQNQRNLSRDSYYEGLRRLQMYADLAGTPLDLSQLPDAESANLPQQGTIALRLSGGGSNPTLSLDLQNGLDDLANLASGTPVIAMFGIASAIALPAYQDYTVRAEISRPLYETAALREAIASETPAKAGKKGQKKVAKNYAEYIPGDHVRVENDDIHITVKSKNQRVDGKTITLHYDRADKTWQCKTTLSPRYLPLMCR
;
A
#
# COMPACT_ATOMS: atom_id res chain seq x y z
N MET A 1 31.14 1.33 4.95
CA MET A 1 30.27 0.19 4.58
C MET A 1 28.88 0.66 4.16
N HIS A 2 28.08 1.34 5.00
CA HIS A 2 26.71 1.80 4.66
C HIS A 2 26.62 2.70 3.43
N LYS A 3 27.60 3.58 3.18
CA LYS A 3 27.58 4.52 2.04
C LYS A 3 27.71 3.81 0.68
N HIS A 4 28.51 2.76 0.59
CA HIS A 4 28.67 2.02 -0.67
C HIS A 4 27.47 1.09 -0.94
N LEU A 5 26.94 0.41 0.09
CA LEU A 5 25.71 -0.39 -0.03
C LEU A 5 24.51 0.49 -0.38
N LEU A 6 24.40 1.67 0.22
CA LEU A 6 23.34 2.63 -0.10
C LEU A 6 23.49 3.18 -1.52
N ALA A 7 24.73 3.47 -1.95
CA ALA A 7 25.02 3.91 -3.32
C ALA A 7 24.75 2.80 -4.33
N THR A 8 25.04 1.54 -3.99
CA THR A 8 24.71 0.36 -4.83
C THR A 8 23.21 0.18 -4.94
N ALA A 9 22.47 0.24 -3.84
CA ALA A 9 21.01 0.15 -3.83
C ALA A 9 20.36 1.33 -4.58
N LEU A 10 20.88 2.57 -4.40
CA LEU A 10 20.41 3.73 -5.16
C LEU A 10 20.77 3.60 -6.65
N GLY A 11 21.98 3.15 -6.97
CA GLY A 11 22.41 2.93 -8.36
C GLY A 11 21.54 1.90 -9.06
N LEU A 12 21.19 0.79 -8.38
CA LEU A 12 20.31 -0.23 -8.91
C LEU A 12 18.85 0.24 -9.00
N SER A 13 18.38 1.06 -8.05
CA SER A 13 17.08 1.73 -8.16
C SER A 13 17.02 2.72 -9.33
N LEU A 14 18.13 3.41 -9.61
CA LEU A 14 18.27 4.28 -10.77
C LEU A 14 18.34 3.49 -12.09
N ALA A 15 18.88 2.25 -12.07
CA ALA A 15 18.88 1.36 -13.22
C ALA A 15 17.46 1.00 -13.67
N SER A 16 16.57 0.75 -12.71
CA SER A 16 15.15 0.45 -13.02
C SER A 16 14.42 1.64 -13.67
N LEU A 17 14.90 2.87 -13.43
CA LEU A 17 14.37 4.08 -14.09
C LEU A 17 14.80 4.20 -15.57
N ALA A 18 15.81 3.46 -15.99
CA ALA A 18 16.49 3.69 -17.26
C ALA A 18 16.05 2.77 -18.42
N HIS A 19 15.46 1.62 -18.13
CA HIS A 19 15.22 0.58 -19.15
C HIS A 19 13.73 0.32 -19.35
N GLY A 20 13.28 0.25 -20.59
CA GLY A 20 11.85 0.16 -20.86
C GLY A 20 11.37 -0.34 -22.19
N GLU A 21 12.17 -0.95 -23.05
CA GLU A 21 11.65 -1.35 -24.36
C GLU A 21 11.22 -2.83 -24.49
N THR A 22 11.78 -3.73 -23.71
CA THR A 22 11.31 -5.12 -23.68
C THR A 22 11.39 -5.62 -22.24
N ALA A 23 10.26 -5.79 -21.59
CA ALA A 23 10.21 -6.51 -20.33
C ALA A 23 10.67 -7.94 -20.58
N GLN A 24 11.85 -8.30 -20.10
CA GLN A 24 12.27 -9.68 -20.06
C GLN A 24 11.58 -10.37 -18.90
N GLU A 25 11.37 -11.68 -19.02
CA GLU A 25 10.70 -12.47 -18.02
C GLU A 25 11.50 -12.48 -16.71
N SER A 26 10.86 -12.13 -15.59
CA SER A 26 11.47 -12.28 -14.27
C SER A 26 11.79 -13.76 -13.98
N TRP A 27 12.86 -14.03 -13.25
CA TRP A 27 13.32 -15.40 -13.08
C TRP A 27 13.68 -15.76 -11.63
N LEU A 28 14.16 -14.80 -10.83
CA LEU A 28 14.64 -15.08 -9.48
C LEU A 28 13.52 -15.65 -8.60
N HIS A 29 12.28 -15.13 -8.72
CA HIS A 29 11.13 -15.57 -7.93
C HIS A 29 10.86 -17.08 -8.04
N ARG A 30 11.21 -17.71 -9.18
CA ARG A 30 11.00 -19.15 -9.42
C ARG A 30 12.01 -20.05 -8.75
N THR A 31 13.08 -19.47 -8.24
CA THR A 31 14.22 -20.22 -7.68
C THR A 31 14.45 -19.96 -6.20
N LEU A 32 13.64 -19.06 -5.62
CA LEU A 32 13.78 -18.66 -4.22
C LEU A 32 13.30 -19.76 -3.26
N PRO A 33 14.03 -19.99 -2.15
CA PRO A 33 13.69 -20.97 -1.14
C PRO A 33 12.57 -20.50 -0.20
N ALA A 34 12.07 -21.44 0.62
CA ALA A 34 11.01 -21.17 1.61
C ALA A 34 11.43 -20.18 2.71
N GLU A 35 12.73 -20.05 2.97
CA GLU A 35 13.33 -19.14 3.95
C GLU A 35 13.38 -17.68 3.47
N THR A 36 12.84 -17.38 2.29
CA THR A 36 12.74 -16.01 1.78
C THR A 36 11.89 -15.15 2.72
N ALA A 37 12.48 -14.05 3.20
CA ALA A 37 11.84 -13.13 4.13
C ALA A 37 11.20 -11.93 3.43
N ALA A 38 11.79 -11.48 2.31
CA ALA A 38 11.25 -10.43 1.46
C ALA A 38 11.67 -10.62 0.00
N TYR A 39 10.86 -10.12 -0.90
CA TYR A 39 11.12 -10.11 -2.34
C TYR A 39 10.59 -8.83 -2.98
N ALA A 40 11.33 -8.31 -3.94
CA ALA A 40 10.96 -7.17 -4.75
C ALA A 40 11.25 -7.45 -6.22
N ARG A 41 10.28 -7.21 -7.08
CA ARG A 41 10.45 -7.12 -8.53
C ARG A 41 10.06 -5.72 -8.97
N ILE A 42 11.00 -5.04 -9.61
CA ILE A 42 10.85 -3.67 -10.07
C ILE A 42 11.03 -3.68 -11.59
N PRO A 43 9.95 -3.61 -12.37
CA PRO A 43 10.04 -3.35 -13.80
C PRO A 43 10.58 -1.94 -14.02
N GLY A 44 11.02 -1.60 -15.23
CA GLY A 44 11.38 -0.23 -15.54
C GLY A 44 10.22 0.73 -15.24
N VAL A 45 10.49 1.94 -14.77
CA VAL A 45 9.44 2.93 -14.43
C VAL A 45 8.52 3.18 -15.63
N TRP A 46 9.06 3.19 -16.83
CA TRP A 46 8.30 3.35 -18.05
C TRP A 46 7.43 2.16 -18.40
N PHE A 47 7.75 0.97 -17.90
CA PHE A 47 6.91 -0.21 -18.01
C PHE A 47 5.58 -0.01 -17.26
N LEU A 48 5.61 0.60 -16.09
CA LEU A 48 4.40 0.93 -15.33
C LEU A 48 3.49 1.89 -16.10
N GLU A 49 4.07 2.76 -16.94
CA GLU A 49 3.32 3.65 -17.81
C GLU A 49 2.80 2.98 -19.07
N GLN A 50 3.59 2.12 -19.71
CA GLN A 50 3.25 1.52 -21.01
C GLN A 50 2.31 0.32 -20.91
N ASN A 51 2.49 -0.56 -19.92
CA ASN A 51 1.65 -1.75 -19.77
C ASN A 51 0.28 -1.47 -19.15
N THR A 52 0.09 -0.28 -18.63
CA THR A 52 -1.19 0.12 -18.03
C THR A 52 -2.17 0.72 -19.04
N LEU A 53 -1.79 0.80 -20.32
CA LEU A 53 -2.59 1.48 -21.33
C LEU A 53 -2.84 0.57 -22.55
N PRO A 54 -3.67 -0.49 -22.41
CA PRO A 54 -3.94 -1.38 -23.53
C PRO A 54 -4.61 -0.68 -24.72
N THR A 55 -5.13 0.52 -24.54
CA THR A 55 -5.96 1.22 -25.53
C THR A 55 -5.29 2.42 -26.17
N SER A 56 -4.14 2.86 -25.70
CA SER A 56 -3.55 4.10 -26.21
C SER A 56 -2.58 3.84 -27.35
N ALA A 57 -3.09 3.80 -28.58
CA ALA A 57 -2.28 3.86 -29.80
C ALA A 57 -1.29 5.04 -29.79
N VAL A 58 -1.56 6.08 -29.00
CA VAL A 58 -0.69 7.25 -28.85
C VAL A 58 0.64 6.90 -28.21
N TYR A 59 0.64 6.15 -27.11
CA TYR A 59 1.87 5.77 -26.40
C TYR A 59 2.71 4.76 -27.20
N GLN A 60 2.08 4.08 -28.14
CA GLN A 60 2.75 3.18 -29.09
C GLN A 60 3.16 3.88 -30.39
N SER A 61 2.77 5.14 -30.58
CA SER A 61 3.15 5.91 -31.75
C SER A 61 4.66 6.15 -31.80
N GLU A 62 5.23 6.16 -33.00
CA GLU A 62 6.65 6.48 -33.22
C GLU A 62 7.02 7.86 -32.63
N ALA A 63 6.12 8.84 -32.76
CA ALA A 63 6.33 10.18 -32.21
C ALA A 63 6.51 10.14 -30.69
N TYR A 64 5.63 9.45 -29.96
CA TYR A 64 5.72 9.33 -28.50
C TYR A 64 6.95 8.54 -28.07
N LYS A 65 7.21 7.40 -28.70
CA LYS A 65 8.39 6.56 -28.41
C LYS A 65 9.69 7.35 -28.57
N ASN A 66 9.83 8.07 -29.68
CA ASN A 66 11.03 8.86 -29.94
C ASN A 66 11.23 9.96 -28.88
N GLN A 67 10.18 10.69 -28.54
CA GLN A 67 10.25 11.75 -27.51
C GLN A 67 10.53 11.17 -26.13
N SER A 68 9.84 10.11 -25.73
CA SER A 68 10.02 9.46 -24.44
C SER A 68 11.41 8.85 -24.29
N GLN A 69 12.00 8.24 -25.32
CA GLN A 69 13.35 7.68 -25.31
C GLN A 69 14.42 8.76 -25.09
N LEU A 70 14.31 9.90 -25.78
CA LEU A 70 15.22 11.02 -25.60
C LEU A 70 15.19 11.53 -24.16
N ILE A 71 14.00 11.72 -23.61
CA ILE A 71 13.81 12.17 -22.22
C ILE A 71 14.38 11.15 -21.24
N ARG A 72 14.09 9.85 -21.44
CA ARG A 72 14.62 8.76 -20.58
C ARG A 72 16.13 8.79 -20.51
N LYS A 73 16.80 8.82 -21.66
CA LYS A 73 18.25 8.84 -21.73
C LYS A 73 18.83 10.06 -21.03
N ALA A 74 18.28 11.24 -21.28
CA ALA A 74 18.72 12.47 -20.65
C ALA A 74 18.45 12.48 -19.13
N LEU A 75 17.31 11.93 -18.69
CA LEU A 75 16.98 11.80 -17.26
C LEU A 75 17.92 10.82 -16.55
N GLN A 76 18.25 9.70 -17.17
CA GLN A 76 19.24 8.74 -16.66
C GLN A 76 20.59 9.41 -16.44
N GLU A 77 21.09 10.16 -17.42
CA GLU A 77 22.32 10.92 -17.31
C GLU A 77 22.25 11.96 -16.16
N LYS A 78 21.11 12.63 -16.05
CA LYS A 78 20.89 13.61 -14.99
C LYS A 78 20.86 12.97 -13.59
N LEU A 79 20.21 11.81 -13.45
CA LEU A 79 20.17 11.07 -12.19
C LEU A 79 21.56 10.57 -11.78
N LEU A 80 22.40 10.15 -12.73
CA LEU A 80 23.80 9.81 -12.45
C LEU A 80 24.57 11.00 -11.85
N THR A 81 24.24 12.25 -12.23
CA THR A 81 24.90 13.44 -11.65
C THR A 81 24.54 13.68 -10.17
N LEU A 82 23.49 13.02 -9.64
CA LEU A 82 23.14 13.09 -8.21
C LEU A 82 24.05 12.20 -7.35
N LEU A 83 24.74 11.24 -7.97
CA LEU A 83 25.73 10.42 -7.29
C LEU A 83 27.06 11.17 -7.21
N PRO A 84 27.93 10.87 -6.22
CA PRO A 84 29.32 11.32 -6.26
C PRO A 84 29.98 10.93 -7.59
N PRO A 85 30.80 11.78 -8.21
CA PRO A 85 31.36 11.54 -9.54
C PRO A 85 32.04 10.18 -9.70
N GLU A 86 32.76 9.74 -8.66
CA GLU A 86 33.42 8.43 -8.63
C GLU A 86 32.41 7.28 -8.70
N ALA A 87 31.30 7.37 -7.94
CA ALA A 87 30.24 6.39 -7.95
C ALA A 87 29.49 6.42 -9.30
N ALA A 88 29.14 7.59 -9.81
CA ALA A 88 28.48 7.73 -11.10
C ALA A 88 29.27 7.06 -12.23
N ASN A 89 30.58 7.33 -12.30
CA ASN A 89 31.45 6.73 -13.32
C ASN A 89 31.60 5.22 -13.16
N SER A 90 31.63 4.73 -11.92
CA SER A 90 31.72 3.29 -11.64
C SER A 90 30.45 2.54 -12.01
N PHE A 91 29.25 3.10 -11.74
CA PHE A 91 27.98 2.42 -12.03
C PHE A 91 27.51 2.55 -13.48
N ARG A 92 27.94 3.59 -14.21
CA ARG A 92 27.53 3.82 -15.60
C ARG A 92 27.63 2.57 -16.50
N PRO A 93 28.77 1.84 -16.54
CA PRO A 93 28.90 0.66 -17.40
C PRO A 93 27.92 -0.45 -17.08
N LEU A 94 27.55 -0.60 -15.79
CA LEU A 94 26.54 -1.58 -15.38
C LEU A 94 25.14 -1.14 -15.81
N LEU A 95 24.81 0.15 -15.60
CA LEU A 95 23.50 0.70 -15.95
C LEU A 95 23.22 0.69 -17.47
N GLU A 96 24.26 0.85 -18.29
CA GLU A 96 24.14 0.80 -19.74
C GLU A 96 23.75 -0.59 -20.27
N HIS A 97 24.00 -1.64 -19.51
CA HIS A 97 23.79 -3.04 -19.94
C HIS A 97 22.69 -3.76 -19.18
N LEU A 98 22.27 -3.28 -18.02
CA LEU A 98 21.16 -3.88 -17.27
C LEU A 98 19.84 -3.70 -18.01
N THR A 99 19.03 -4.76 -18.06
CA THR A 99 17.68 -4.71 -18.59
C THR A 99 16.67 -5.06 -17.51
N SER A 100 15.44 -4.53 -17.63
CA SER A 100 14.39 -4.83 -16.64
C SER A 100 13.86 -6.27 -16.79
N PRO A 101 13.32 -6.89 -15.72
CA PRO A 101 13.14 -6.34 -14.38
C PRO A 101 14.40 -6.43 -13.52
N LEU A 102 14.48 -5.55 -12.51
CA LEU A 102 15.37 -5.74 -11.38
C LEU A 102 14.63 -6.55 -10.31
N GLU A 103 15.25 -7.63 -9.86
CA GLU A 103 14.72 -8.48 -8.78
C GLU A 103 15.67 -8.41 -7.57
N ALA A 104 15.11 -8.36 -6.37
CA ALA A 104 15.85 -8.44 -5.14
C ALA A 104 15.15 -9.37 -4.16
N ALA A 105 15.92 -10.17 -3.43
CA ALA A 105 15.39 -11.04 -2.39
C ALA A 105 16.24 -10.96 -1.13
N PHE A 106 15.57 -11.19 -0.02
CA PHE A 106 16.15 -11.23 1.31
C PHE A 106 15.86 -12.59 1.93
N ILE A 107 16.90 -13.35 2.21
CA ILE A 107 16.82 -14.70 2.77
C ILE A 107 17.43 -14.69 4.16
N THR A 108 16.80 -15.39 5.08
CA THR A 108 17.31 -15.57 6.45
C THR A 108 17.28 -17.05 6.79
N ASP A 109 18.42 -17.64 6.96
CA ASP A 109 18.57 -19.05 7.32
C ASP A 109 19.66 -19.26 8.39
N ASN A 110 20.06 -20.52 8.60
CA ASN A 110 21.11 -20.89 9.56
C ASN A 110 22.51 -20.37 9.17
N HIS A 111 22.69 -19.89 7.94
CA HIS A 111 23.93 -19.30 7.42
C HIS A 111 23.90 -17.77 7.44
N GLY A 112 22.97 -17.19 8.19
CA GLY A 112 22.84 -15.75 8.36
C GLY A 112 21.86 -15.09 7.40
N MET A 113 22.13 -13.82 7.10
CA MET A 113 21.29 -12.98 6.26
C MET A 113 21.92 -12.84 4.88
N THR A 114 21.14 -13.14 3.84
CA THR A 114 21.59 -12.99 2.45
C THR A 114 20.70 -12.03 1.68
N ILE A 115 21.33 -11.13 0.95
CA ILE A 115 20.70 -10.26 -0.04
C ILE A 115 21.07 -10.79 -1.42
N LEU A 116 20.06 -11.07 -2.22
CA LEU A 116 20.19 -11.41 -3.63
C LEU A 116 19.72 -10.23 -4.48
N ILE A 117 20.44 -9.96 -5.56
CA ILE A 117 20.08 -8.98 -6.57
C ILE A 117 20.24 -9.66 -7.92
N ALA A 118 19.18 -9.63 -8.71
CA ALA A 118 19.15 -10.29 -10.02
C ALA A 118 18.57 -9.36 -11.09
N SER A 119 19.09 -9.50 -12.30
CA SER A 119 18.56 -8.82 -13.48
C SER A 119 19.05 -9.54 -14.73
N HIS A 120 18.49 -9.16 -15.86
CA HIS A 120 19.09 -9.47 -17.16
C HIS A 120 20.15 -8.41 -17.51
N ILE A 121 21.16 -8.80 -18.25
CA ILE A 121 22.26 -7.92 -18.66
C ILE A 121 22.69 -8.21 -20.10
N GLU A 122 22.75 -7.17 -20.92
CA GLU A 122 23.16 -7.25 -22.32
C GLU A 122 24.68 -7.32 -22.43
N GLN A 123 25.25 -8.46 -22.04
CA GLN A 123 26.67 -8.74 -22.18
C GLN A 123 26.87 -10.09 -22.90
N ASN A 124 27.95 -10.21 -23.66
CA ASN A 124 28.17 -11.36 -24.53
C ASN A 124 28.91 -12.52 -23.83
N SER A 125 29.71 -12.25 -22.82
CA SER A 125 30.51 -13.25 -22.17
C SER A 125 30.74 -12.97 -20.68
N ALA A 126 31.11 -14.00 -19.93
CA ALA A 126 31.51 -13.87 -18.52
C ALA A 126 32.74 -12.92 -18.35
N GLN A 127 33.62 -12.85 -19.35
CA GLN A 127 34.76 -11.95 -19.32
C GLN A 127 34.33 -10.48 -19.43
N ASP A 128 33.31 -10.17 -20.24
CA ASP A 128 32.79 -8.81 -20.36
C ASP A 128 32.11 -8.38 -19.08
N ILE A 129 31.32 -9.28 -18.43
CA ILE A 129 30.77 -9.05 -17.11
C ILE A 129 31.85 -8.77 -16.09
N GLN A 130 32.90 -9.58 -16.04
CA GLN A 130 34.00 -9.38 -15.10
C GLN A 130 34.66 -8.01 -15.28
N LYS A 131 34.87 -7.57 -16.53
CA LYS A 131 35.39 -6.22 -16.82
C LYS A 131 34.44 -5.13 -16.34
N THR A 132 33.16 -5.26 -16.64
CA THR A 132 32.12 -4.32 -16.20
C THR A 132 32.07 -4.22 -14.67
N LEU A 133 32.04 -5.37 -13.98
CA LEU A 133 32.06 -5.40 -12.52
C LEU A 133 33.36 -4.81 -11.94
N GLN A 134 34.53 -5.02 -12.58
CA GLN A 134 35.78 -4.41 -12.13
C GLN A 134 35.76 -2.87 -12.26
N GLN A 135 35.01 -2.32 -13.21
CA GLN A 135 34.78 -0.87 -13.30
C GLN A 135 33.84 -0.37 -12.20
N VAL A 136 32.79 -1.15 -11.88
CA VAL A 136 31.85 -0.85 -10.78
C VAL A 136 32.54 -0.91 -9.42
N PHE A 137 33.44 -1.86 -9.25
CA PHE A 137 34.23 -2.09 -8.03
C PHE A 137 35.72 -1.82 -8.29
N PRO A 138 36.16 -0.55 -8.36
CA PRO A 138 37.55 -0.21 -8.58
C PRO A 138 38.42 -0.60 -7.37
N ALA A 139 39.74 -0.58 -7.55
CA ALA A 139 40.68 -0.86 -6.44
C ALA A 139 40.28 -0.09 -5.16
N PRO A 140 40.34 -0.68 -3.97
CA PRO A 140 41.01 -1.96 -3.64
C PRO A 140 40.17 -3.23 -3.85
N TRP A 141 39.03 -3.16 -4.52
CA TRP A 141 38.21 -4.33 -4.85
C TRP A 141 38.81 -5.12 -6.02
N GLN A 142 38.79 -6.43 -5.92
CA GLN A 142 39.23 -7.36 -6.94
C GLN A 142 38.07 -8.24 -7.39
N VAL A 143 37.84 -8.29 -8.69
CA VAL A 143 36.80 -9.13 -9.31
C VAL A 143 37.45 -10.35 -9.92
N SER A 144 37.15 -11.50 -9.39
CA SER A 144 37.52 -12.82 -9.93
C SER A 144 36.38 -13.41 -10.80
N ALA A 145 36.45 -14.66 -11.19
CA ALA A 145 35.44 -15.27 -12.06
C ALA A 145 34.05 -15.39 -11.41
N ASP A 146 33.96 -15.42 -10.09
CA ASP A 146 32.74 -15.68 -9.31
C ASP A 146 32.58 -14.78 -8.08
N ARG A 147 33.57 -13.93 -7.78
CA ARG A 147 33.64 -13.17 -6.52
C ARG A 147 34.20 -11.78 -6.71
N ILE A 148 33.71 -10.88 -5.83
CA ILE A 148 34.20 -9.52 -5.66
C ILE A 148 34.64 -9.38 -4.20
N GLN A 149 35.93 -9.08 -3.97
CA GLN A 149 36.53 -9.04 -2.64
C GLN A 149 37.35 -7.76 -2.48
N ASN A 150 37.35 -7.19 -1.28
CA ASN A 150 38.20 -6.05 -0.95
C ASN A 150 39.56 -6.56 -0.45
N SER A 151 40.63 -6.27 -1.20
CA SER A 151 41.98 -6.71 -0.85
C SER A 151 42.62 -5.94 0.32
N ALA A 152 42.11 -4.76 0.65
CA ALA A 152 42.64 -3.92 1.72
C ALA A 152 41.95 -4.15 3.08
N GLU A 153 40.74 -4.68 3.10
CA GLU A 153 39.93 -4.84 4.31
C GLU A 153 39.51 -6.30 4.49
N LYS A 154 40.15 -7.01 5.42
CA LYS A 154 39.92 -8.45 5.65
C LYS A 154 38.50 -8.82 6.06
N ASN A 155 37.77 -7.89 6.68
CA ASN A 155 36.39 -8.10 7.15
C ASN A 155 35.35 -7.46 6.20
N ALA A 156 35.74 -7.03 5.02
CA ALA A 156 34.79 -6.54 4.03
C ALA A 156 33.89 -7.70 3.56
N PRO A 157 32.62 -7.42 3.26
CA PRO A 157 31.72 -8.46 2.74
C PRO A 157 32.23 -8.98 1.40
N ILE A 158 32.14 -10.30 1.23
CA ILE A 158 32.36 -10.98 -0.05
C ILE A 158 31.05 -10.91 -0.82
N ILE A 159 31.14 -10.52 -2.10
CA ILE A 159 30.01 -10.55 -3.02
C ILE A 159 30.27 -11.71 -3.99
N ALA A 160 29.45 -12.75 -3.94
CA ALA A 160 29.45 -13.75 -4.99
C ALA A 160 28.62 -13.24 -6.17
N TYR A 161 29.03 -13.58 -7.38
CA TYR A 161 28.21 -13.31 -8.55
C TYR A 161 28.20 -14.48 -9.52
N ARG A 162 27.13 -14.58 -10.29
CA ARG A 162 26.98 -15.57 -11.34
C ARG A 162 26.38 -14.93 -12.58
N PHE A 163 26.90 -15.28 -13.72
CA PHE A 163 26.38 -14.88 -15.01
C PHE A 163 26.07 -16.12 -15.87
N ASP A 164 24.83 -16.19 -16.34
CA ASP A 164 24.40 -17.16 -17.34
C ASP A 164 24.48 -16.49 -18.73
N ASP A 165 25.45 -16.90 -19.54
CA ASP A 165 25.70 -16.31 -20.88
C ASP A 165 24.63 -16.68 -21.90
N LYS A 166 23.86 -17.76 -21.68
CA LYS A 166 22.78 -18.19 -22.57
C LYS A 166 21.49 -17.40 -22.31
N GLN A 167 21.15 -17.23 -21.05
CA GLN A 167 19.94 -16.57 -20.62
C GLN A 167 20.15 -15.07 -20.29
N LYS A 168 21.41 -14.62 -20.36
CA LYS A 168 21.79 -13.23 -20.06
C LYS A 168 21.37 -12.79 -18.66
N ARG A 169 21.47 -13.68 -17.66
CA ARG A 169 21.07 -13.46 -16.29
C ARG A 169 22.27 -13.19 -15.40
N LEU A 170 22.23 -12.11 -14.65
CA LEU A 170 23.21 -11.76 -13.63
C LEU A 170 22.59 -11.88 -12.25
N LEU A 171 23.25 -12.62 -11.36
CA LEU A 171 22.93 -12.74 -9.94
C LEU A 171 24.10 -12.22 -9.12
N LEU A 172 23.82 -11.38 -8.12
CA LEU A 172 24.73 -10.93 -7.08
C LEU A 172 24.20 -11.44 -5.74
N ALA A 173 25.09 -11.95 -4.89
CA ALA A 173 24.75 -12.44 -3.55
C ALA A 173 25.71 -11.87 -2.51
N ILE A 174 25.17 -11.31 -1.43
CA ILE A 174 25.90 -10.75 -0.28
C ILE A 174 25.36 -11.45 0.97
N ASN A 175 26.23 -12.06 1.76
CA ASN A 175 25.83 -12.77 2.97
C ASN A 175 26.53 -12.19 4.21
N SER A 176 25.81 -12.12 5.35
CA SER A 176 26.34 -11.56 6.61
C SER A 176 27.54 -12.33 7.17
N ASP A 177 27.58 -13.63 6.93
CA ASP A 177 28.62 -14.53 7.45
C ASP A 177 29.76 -14.75 6.44
N ASN A 178 29.77 -13.94 5.37
CA ASN A 178 30.76 -14.04 4.26
C ASN A 178 30.77 -15.41 3.56
N GLN A 179 29.61 -16.08 3.49
CA GLN A 179 29.42 -17.36 2.80
C GLN A 179 28.34 -17.26 1.69
N PRO A 180 28.47 -16.33 0.73
CA PRO A 180 27.42 -16.12 -0.28
C PRO A 180 27.25 -17.28 -1.26
N ASP A 181 28.26 -18.14 -1.41
CA ASP A 181 28.24 -19.28 -2.34
C ASP A 181 27.18 -20.32 -2.00
N ALA A 182 26.88 -20.50 -0.71
CA ALA A 182 25.86 -21.43 -0.27
C ALA A 182 24.48 -21.02 -0.82
N GLN A 183 24.18 -19.71 -0.85
CA GLN A 183 22.92 -19.17 -1.36
C GLN A 183 22.86 -19.21 -2.89
N VAL A 184 23.96 -18.93 -3.57
CA VAL A 184 24.04 -19.10 -5.04
C VAL A 184 23.77 -20.56 -5.42
N ALA A 185 24.30 -21.53 -4.66
CA ALA A 185 24.04 -22.94 -4.89
C ALA A 185 22.59 -23.37 -4.62
N LEU A 186 21.86 -22.68 -3.71
CA LEU A 186 20.42 -22.92 -3.50
C LEU A 186 19.59 -22.45 -4.69
N ILE A 187 19.89 -21.26 -5.21
CA ILE A 187 19.24 -20.72 -6.40
C ILE A 187 19.43 -21.66 -7.61
N ASP A 188 20.61 -22.27 -7.72
CA ASP A 188 20.92 -23.22 -8.79
C ASP A 188 20.11 -24.50 -8.74
N LYS A 189 19.69 -24.93 -7.55
CA LYS A 189 18.85 -26.12 -7.38
C LYS A 189 17.42 -25.94 -7.84
N ASN A 190 17.01 -24.68 -8.13
CA ASN A 190 15.68 -24.34 -8.62
C ASN A 190 14.57 -24.89 -7.71
N ASP A 191 14.67 -24.61 -6.42
CA ASP A 191 13.78 -25.16 -5.39
C ASP A 191 12.32 -24.72 -5.57
N GLY A 192 12.09 -23.49 -6.03
CA GLY A 192 10.75 -22.97 -6.39
C GLY A 192 9.74 -22.96 -5.23
N SER A 193 10.20 -22.98 -3.99
CA SER A 193 9.37 -23.05 -2.78
C SER A 193 9.11 -21.70 -2.12
N ALA A 194 9.29 -20.60 -2.87
CA ALA A 194 9.06 -19.24 -2.36
C ALA A 194 7.67 -19.10 -1.73
N PRO A 195 7.57 -18.57 -0.50
CA PRO A 195 6.32 -18.55 0.28
C PRO A 195 5.25 -17.63 -0.32
N PHE A 196 5.60 -16.78 -1.27
CA PHE A 196 4.73 -15.80 -1.90
C PHE A 196 4.17 -16.23 -3.27
N THR A 197 4.60 -17.37 -3.82
CA THR A 197 4.26 -17.79 -5.21
C THR A 197 2.76 -17.79 -5.49
N ALA A 198 1.95 -18.34 -4.59
CA ALA A 198 0.50 -18.38 -4.76
C ALA A 198 -0.13 -16.97 -4.77
N GLN A 199 0.41 -16.07 -3.97
CA GLN A 199 -0.07 -14.70 -3.88
C GLN A 199 0.38 -13.87 -5.08
N GLU A 200 1.61 -14.05 -5.54
CA GLU A 200 2.13 -13.43 -6.75
C GLU A 200 1.30 -13.83 -7.97
N ASN A 201 1.07 -15.13 -8.19
CA ASN A 201 0.22 -15.64 -9.28
C ASN A 201 -1.19 -15.03 -9.29
N ARG A 202 -1.73 -14.70 -8.11
CA ARG A 202 -3.04 -14.08 -7.98
C ARG A 202 -3.01 -12.57 -8.27
N LEU A 203 -1.98 -11.87 -7.82
CA LEU A 203 -1.89 -10.40 -7.92
C LEU A 203 -1.24 -9.93 -9.24
N ASP A 204 -0.31 -10.69 -9.77
CA ASP A 204 0.42 -10.44 -11.01
C ASP A 204 0.66 -11.75 -11.79
N PRO A 205 -0.39 -12.28 -12.44
CA PRO A 205 -0.32 -13.59 -13.11
C PRO A 205 0.67 -13.63 -14.29
N GLU A 206 1.02 -12.48 -14.85
CA GLU A 206 2.00 -12.38 -15.93
C GLU A 206 3.43 -12.20 -15.42
N HIS A 207 3.64 -12.01 -14.12
CA HIS A 207 4.95 -11.81 -13.47
C HIS A 207 5.78 -10.70 -14.11
N ASN A 208 5.14 -9.65 -14.58
CA ASN A 208 5.79 -8.55 -15.28
C ASN A 208 5.59 -7.17 -14.63
N GLY A 209 4.73 -7.06 -13.62
CA GLY A 209 4.45 -5.85 -12.87
C GLY A 209 5.46 -5.55 -11.75
N LEU A 210 5.25 -4.42 -11.09
CA LEU A 210 5.87 -4.18 -9.78
C LEU A 210 5.26 -5.14 -8.77
N TYR A 211 6.10 -5.89 -8.09
CA TYR A 211 5.67 -6.79 -7.02
C TYR A 211 6.62 -6.69 -5.82
N LEU A 212 6.07 -6.37 -4.68
CA LEU A 212 6.77 -6.34 -3.40
C LEU A 212 6.09 -7.31 -2.45
N TRP A 213 6.89 -8.13 -1.80
CA TRP A 213 6.39 -9.05 -0.79
C TRP A 213 7.31 -9.07 0.43
N ALA A 214 6.72 -9.25 1.60
CA ALA A 214 7.45 -9.42 2.84
C ALA A 214 6.71 -10.36 3.79
N ASN A 215 7.48 -11.07 4.61
CA ASN A 215 6.98 -11.79 5.78
C ASN A 215 7.18 -10.94 7.04
N PRO A 216 6.14 -10.23 7.53
CA PRO A 216 6.26 -9.39 8.71
C PRO A 216 6.57 -10.14 10.00
N GLN A 217 6.39 -11.47 10.03
CA GLN A 217 6.74 -12.31 11.18
C GLN A 217 8.24 -12.66 11.22
N ASN A 218 8.99 -12.35 10.16
CA ASN A 218 10.42 -12.51 10.17
C ASN A 218 11.06 -11.60 11.24
N PRO A 219 11.91 -12.11 12.15
CA PRO A 219 12.46 -11.33 13.26
C PRO A 219 13.17 -10.03 12.84
N LEU A 220 13.86 -10.04 11.71
CA LEU A 220 14.57 -8.85 11.20
C LEU A 220 13.59 -7.79 10.67
N ILE A 221 12.51 -8.21 10.02
CA ILE A 221 11.45 -7.30 9.58
C ILE A 221 10.68 -6.76 10.79
N GLN A 222 10.40 -7.62 11.79
CA GLN A 222 9.77 -7.20 13.05
C GLN A 222 10.60 -6.16 13.81
N MET A 223 11.92 -6.25 13.80
CA MET A 223 12.79 -5.21 14.40
C MET A 223 12.56 -3.84 13.78
N GLY A 224 12.23 -3.76 12.50
CA GLY A 224 11.88 -2.52 11.81
C GLY A 224 10.46 -2.02 12.11
N ILE A 225 9.51 -2.93 12.36
CA ILE A 225 8.07 -2.62 12.52
C ILE A 225 7.66 -2.49 14.00
N SER A 226 8.41 -3.07 14.93
CA SER A 226 8.07 -3.21 16.37
C SER A 226 7.72 -1.91 17.09
N GLN A 227 7.87 -0.79 16.43
CA GLN A 227 7.67 0.53 17.03
C GLN A 227 6.23 1.07 16.88
N GLN A 228 5.31 0.36 16.24
CA GLN A 228 3.91 0.80 16.02
C GLN A 228 2.87 -0.20 16.54
N GLN A 229 3.23 -0.98 17.54
CA GLN A 229 2.45 -2.12 18.01
C GLN A 229 1.00 -1.79 18.42
N ASP A 230 0.73 -0.64 19.04
CA ASP A 230 -0.61 -0.34 19.59
C ASP A 230 -1.70 -0.25 18.51
N ILE A 231 -1.41 0.38 17.35
CA ILE A 231 -2.38 0.51 16.26
C ILE A 231 -2.47 -0.80 15.48
N LEU A 232 -1.32 -1.43 15.24
CA LEU A 232 -1.27 -2.70 14.51
C LEU A 232 -2.00 -3.80 15.28
N GLN A 233 -1.85 -3.86 16.62
CA GLN A 233 -2.56 -4.81 17.48
C GLN A 233 -4.06 -4.61 17.45
N LYS A 234 -4.53 -3.36 17.57
CA LYS A 234 -5.98 -3.05 17.53
C LYS A 234 -6.65 -3.49 16.25
N LEU A 235 -5.93 -3.42 15.12
CA LEU A 235 -6.41 -3.87 13.81
C LEU A 235 -6.09 -5.34 13.52
N GLY A 236 -5.39 -6.05 14.43
CA GLY A 236 -4.92 -7.41 14.20
C GLY A 236 -3.80 -7.50 13.15
N LEU A 237 -3.20 -6.36 12.77
CA LEU A 237 -2.13 -6.27 11.78
C LEU A 237 -0.77 -6.73 12.34
N ASP A 238 -0.63 -6.84 13.66
CA ASP A 238 0.51 -7.47 14.34
C ASP A 238 0.63 -8.96 14.00
N ARG A 239 -0.47 -9.58 13.54
CA ARG A 239 -0.55 -10.99 13.16
C ARG A 239 -0.42 -11.25 11.66
N VAL A 240 -0.16 -10.22 10.88
CA VAL A 240 0.05 -10.37 9.42
C VAL A 240 1.22 -11.31 9.17
N GLN A 241 0.97 -12.39 8.45
CA GLN A 241 1.95 -13.41 8.10
C GLN A 241 2.68 -13.08 6.79
N GLN A 242 2.00 -12.36 5.90
CA GLN A 242 2.55 -11.88 4.64
C GLN A 242 1.87 -10.60 4.19
N ALA A 243 2.64 -9.71 3.60
CA ALA A 243 2.15 -8.49 2.99
C ALA A 243 2.68 -8.37 1.57
N SER A 244 1.81 -8.02 0.62
CA SER A 244 2.18 -7.81 -0.78
C SER A 244 1.61 -6.53 -1.32
N LEU A 245 2.41 -5.84 -2.11
CA LEU A 245 1.99 -4.73 -2.95
C LEU A 245 2.28 -5.10 -4.41
N ALA A 246 1.28 -5.05 -5.26
CA ALA A 246 1.40 -5.29 -6.69
C ALA A 246 0.87 -4.10 -7.48
N TRP A 247 1.59 -3.71 -8.52
CA TRP A 247 1.12 -2.84 -9.59
C TRP A 247 1.29 -3.59 -10.90
N ALA A 248 0.21 -4.13 -11.42
CA ALA A 248 0.24 -5.01 -12.57
C ALA A 248 -1.04 -4.88 -13.40
N ALA A 249 -1.00 -5.38 -14.62
CA ALA A 249 -2.22 -5.60 -15.39
C ALA A 249 -2.94 -6.84 -14.86
N ALA A 250 -4.19 -6.68 -14.46
CA ALA A 250 -5.02 -7.78 -14.03
C ALA A 250 -6.41 -7.66 -14.67
N GLU A 251 -6.89 -8.75 -15.26
CA GLU A 251 -8.18 -8.77 -15.97
C GLU A 251 -8.31 -7.69 -17.06
N GLY A 252 -7.19 -7.34 -17.72
CA GLY A 252 -7.15 -6.33 -18.77
C GLY A 252 -7.11 -4.87 -18.29
N ARG A 253 -6.91 -4.64 -16.99
CA ARG A 253 -6.84 -3.28 -16.40
C ARG A 253 -5.57 -3.07 -15.59
N PRO A 254 -5.02 -1.86 -15.57
CA PRO A 254 -4.00 -1.47 -14.60
C PRO A 254 -4.57 -1.51 -13.19
N ARG A 255 -3.92 -2.26 -12.32
CA ARG A 255 -4.42 -2.49 -10.96
C ARG A 255 -3.30 -2.34 -9.93
N LEU A 256 -3.52 -1.45 -8.96
CA LEU A 256 -2.71 -1.37 -7.73
C LEU A 256 -3.40 -2.20 -6.65
N GLN A 257 -2.66 -3.14 -6.03
CA GLN A 257 -3.21 -4.08 -5.07
C GLN A 257 -2.34 -4.14 -3.83
N LEU A 258 -2.97 -4.07 -2.67
CA LEU A 258 -2.38 -4.37 -1.37
C LEU A 258 -3.08 -5.59 -0.79
N SER A 259 -2.33 -6.66 -0.55
CA SER A 259 -2.86 -7.90 0.01
C SER A 259 -2.15 -8.26 1.31
N LEU A 260 -2.91 -8.67 2.30
CA LEU A 260 -2.41 -9.12 3.59
C LEU A 260 -2.79 -10.57 3.81
N GLY A 261 -1.84 -11.40 4.25
CA GLY A 261 -2.13 -12.75 4.75
C GLY A 261 -2.35 -12.69 6.24
N LEU A 262 -3.55 -13.01 6.69
CA LEU A 262 -3.97 -12.99 8.07
C LEU A 262 -4.28 -14.41 8.56
N PRO A 263 -4.11 -14.72 9.85
CA PRO A 263 -4.62 -15.97 10.41
C PRO A 263 -6.16 -15.98 10.40
N ASP A 264 -6.76 -17.16 10.35
CA ASP A 264 -8.21 -17.34 10.21
C ASP A 264 -9.06 -16.65 11.28
N ASN A 265 -8.49 -16.36 12.45
CA ASN A 265 -9.16 -15.67 13.56
C ASN A 265 -8.83 -14.18 13.67
N ALA A 266 -8.30 -13.57 12.61
CA ALA A 266 -7.99 -12.14 12.63
C ALA A 266 -9.26 -11.28 12.57
N PRO A 267 -9.29 -10.11 13.26
CA PRO A 267 -10.43 -9.19 13.23
C PRO A 267 -10.81 -8.69 11.84
N LEU A 268 -9.83 -8.58 10.93
CA LEU A 268 -10.02 -8.14 9.56
C LEU A 268 -10.44 -9.24 8.59
N ASN A 269 -10.75 -10.45 9.07
CA ASN A 269 -11.35 -11.46 8.21
C ASN A 269 -12.72 -11.01 7.73
N LEU A 270 -12.80 -10.76 6.43
CA LEU A 270 -14.02 -10.28 5.81
C LEU A 270 -15.05 -11.44 5.73
N PRO A 271 -16.35 -11.13 5.83
CA PRO A 271 -17.38 -12.13 5.60
C PRO A 271 -17.28 -12.67 4.17
N ALA A 272 -17.72 -13.90 3.94
CA ALA A 272 -17.84 -14.39 2.58
C ALA A 272 -18.84 -13.51 1.81
N ALA A 273 -18.40 -12.95 0.69
CA ALA A 273 -19.31 -12.23 -0.20
C ALA A 273 -20.33 -13.20 -0.80
N THR A 274 -21.59 -12.80 -0.83
CA THR A 274 -22.64 -13.61 -1.48
C THR A 274 -22.51 -13.52 -3.00
N ALA A 275 -22.97 -14.57 -3.69
CA ALA A 275 -22.95 -14.60 -5.15
C ALA A 275 -23.67 -13.38 -5.74
N ASN A 276 -23.10 -12.83 -6.79
CA ASN A 276 -23.57 -11.64 -7.46
C ASN A 276 -24.63 -12.00 -8.51
N ASN A 277 -25.85 -11.49 -8.36
CA ASN A 277 -26.94 -11.67 -9.34
C ASN A 277 -27.11 -10.48 -10.30
N LEU A 278 -26.13 -9.59 -10.37
CA LEU A 278 -26.20 -8.37 -11.20
C LEU A 278 -26.21 -8.68 -12.71
N GLY A 279 -25.79 -9.88 -13.11
CA GLY A 279 -25.71 -10.27 -14.52
C GLY A 279 -27.05 -10.18 -15.27
N THR A 280 -28.17 -10.35 -14.59
CA THR A 280 -29.52 -10.29 -15.17
C THR A 280 -30.20 -8.94 -14.99
N LEU A 281 -29.64 -8.05 -14.17
CA LEU A 281 -30.17 -6.71 -13.93
C LEU A 281 -29.99 -5.83 -15.17
N HIS A 282 -31.03 -5.09 -15.56
CA HIS A 282 -30.93 -4.11 -16.63
C HIS A 282 -30.48 -2.74 -16.10
N TYR A 283 -29.88 -1.91 -16.95
CA TYR A 283 -29.59 -0.50 -16.65
C TYR A 283 -30.14 0.41 -17.77
N HIS A 284 -30.30 1.69 -17.48
CA HIS A 284 -30.93 2.64 -18.39
C HIS A 284 -30.04 3.85 -18.63
N GLY A 285 -29.72 4.10 -19.91
CA GLY A 285 -28.79 5.16 -20.28
C GLY A 285 -27.37 4.87 -19.84
N ASP A 286 -26.68 5.84 -19.28
CA ASP A 286 -25.31 5.72 -18.77
C ASP A 286 -25.31 5.32 -17.28
N ILE A 287 -24.42 4.41 -16.92
CA ILE A 287 -24.14 4.10 -15.53
C ILE A 287 -23.20 5.18 -14.99
N ALA A 288 -23.62 5.86 -13.92
CA ALA A 288 -22.78 6.84 -13.24
C ALA A 288 -21.90 6.20 -12.14
N ALA A 289 -22.49 5.27 -11.38
CA ALA A 289 -21.78 4.57 -10.32
C ALA A 289 -22.41 3.21 -10.00
N LEU A 290 -21.57 2.28 -9.58
CA LEU A 290 -21.97 0.99 -9.03
C LEU A 290 -21.16 0.75 -7.75
N ALA A 291 -21.83 0.31 -6.66
CA ALA A 291 -21.15 -0.11 -5.45
C ALA A 291 -21.65 -1.46 -4.97
N ALA A 292 -20.82 -2.17 -4.25
CA ALA A 292 -21.18 -3.39 -3.52
C ALA A 292 -20.69 -3.28 -2.09
N PHE A 293 -21.47 -3.77 -1.14
CA PHE A 293 -21.06 -3.84 0.26
C PHE A 293 -21.75 -5.00 0.98
N THR A 294 -20.94 -5.74 1.75
CA THR A 294 -21.39 -6.84 2.60
C THR A 294 -21.33 -6.37 4.05
N LEU A 295 -22.46 -6.43 4.74
CA LEU A 295 -22.53 -5.97 6.13
C LEU A 295 -21.93 -7.03 7.07
N PRO A 296 -21.15 -6.62 8.08
CA PRO A 296 -20.59 -7.52 9.07
C PRO A 296 -21.70 -8.06 9.99
N ASN A 297 -21.57 -9.30 10.42
CA ASN A 297 -22.39 -9.89 11.46
C ASN A 297 -21.98 -9.44 12.87
N ASP A 298 -22.73 -9.87 13.89
CA ASP A 298 -22.48 -9.49 15.29
C ASP A 298 -21.06 -9.86 15.76
N ALA A 299 -20.55 -11.05 15.41
CA ALA A 299 -19.23 -11.51 15.81
C ALA A 299 -18.11 -10.69 15.12
N GLN A 300 -18.29 -10.33 13.86
CA GLN A 300 -17.36 -9.50 13.11
C GLN A 300 -17.34 -8.05 13.60
N LEU A 301 -18.52 -7.50 13.93
CA LEU A 301 -18.62 -6.18 14.55
C LEU A 301 -17.90 -6.12 15.89
N ASP A 302 -18.07 -7.13 16.74
CA ASP A 302 -17.37 -7.22 18.02
C ASP A 302 -15.83 -7.27 17.85
N ALA A 303 -15.37 -7.96 16.78
CA ALA A 303 -13.95 -8.04 16.47
C ALA A 303 -13.36 -6.71 15.94
N ILE A 304 -14.13 -5.94 15.14
CA ILE A 304 -13.67 -4.69 14.49
C ILE A 304 -13.76 -3.48 15.44
N LEU A 305 -14.86 -3.35 16.21
CA LEU A 305 -15.20 -2.12 16.92
C LEU A 305 -14.72 -2.07 18.38
N ASP A 306 -14.06 -3.12 18.83
CA ASP A 306 -13.50 -3.24 20.20
C ASP A 306 -14.41 -2.71 21.32
N SER A 307 -14.69 -3.61 22.27
CA SER A 307 -15.01 -3.43 23.70
C SER A 307 -16.19 -2.57 24.14
N ASN A 308 -16.62 -1.54 23.46
CA ASN A 308 -17.73 -0.73 23.98
C ASN A 308 -19.11 -1.19 23.52
N GLY A 309 -19.23 -1.96 22.44
CA GLY A 309 -20.49 -2.51 21.95
C GLY A 309 -21.64 -1.49 21.80
N GLU A 310 -21.32 -0.18 21.84
CA GLU A 310 -22.32 0.89 21.82
C GLU A 310 -23.12 0.90 20.52
N LEU A 311 -22.49 0.70 19.37
CA LEU A 311 -23.19 0.66 18.10
C LEU A 311 -24.18 -0.50 18.05
N LYS A 312 -23.77 -1.68 18.52
CA LYS A 312 -24.58 -2.88 18.60
C LYS A 312 -25.75 -2.70 19.57
N LYS A 313 -25.48 -2.13 20.75
CA LYS A 313 -26.51 -1.79 21.74
C LYS A 313 -27.50 -0.78 21.17
N ASN A 314 -27.02 0.25 20.49
CA ASN A 314 -27.85 1.30 19.90
C ASN A 314 -28.73 0.73 18.78
N LEU A 315 -28.21 -0.14 17.91
CA LEU A 315 -29.00 -0.82 16.88
C LEU A 315 -30.11 -1.68 17.52
N GLN A 316 -29.78 -2.49 18.52
CA GLN A 316 -30.75 -3.34 19.21
C GLN A 316 -31.77 -2.55 20.04
N GLN A 317 -31.33 -1.53 20.78
CA GLN A 317 -32.21 -0.75 21.62
C GLN A 317 -33.12 0.18 20.81
N ALA A 318 -32.52 0.93 19.87
CA ALA A 318 -33.25 1.89 19.07
C ALA A 318 -34.13 1.25 18.00
N LEU A 319 -33.58 0.29 17.25
CA LEU A 319 -34.27 -0.28 16.07
C LEU A 319 -34.84 -1.68 16.29
N GLY A 320 -34.42 -2.38 17.35
CA GLY A 320 -34.78 -3.78 17.57
C GLY A 320 -34.13 -4.76 16.58
N VAL A 321 -33.02 -4.35 15.95
CA VAL A 321 -32.33 -5.05 14.88
C VAL A 321 -30.92 -5.40 15.34
N SER A 322 -30.45 -6.60 15.05
CA SER A 322 -29.07 -7.03 15.26
C SER A 322 -28.21 -6.84 13.99
N ALA A 323 -26.90 -6.91 14.11
CA ALA A 323 -26.03 -6.93 12.95
C ALA A 323 -26.23 -8.22 12.13
N ASP A 324 -26.56 -9.34 12.77
CA ASP A 324 -26.90 -10.59 12.09
C ASP A 324 -28.14 -10.43 11.18
N ASP A 325 -29.15 -9.68 11.62
CA ASP A 325 -30.33 -9.38 10.79
C ASP A 325 -29.96 -8.60 9.52
N LEU A 326 -29.00 -7.68 9.65
CA LEU A 326 -28.52 -6.89 8.51
C LEU A 326 -27.60 -7.74 7.61
N ALA A 327 -26.72 -8.55 8.20
CA ALA A 327 -25.84 -9.46 7.47
C ALA A 327 -26.60 -10.52 6.67
N ALA A 328 -27.79 -10.93 7.16
CA ALA A 328 -28.67 -11.86 6.47
C ALA A 328 -29.22 -11.33 5.12
N LEU A 329 -29.11 -10.02 4.86
CA LEU A 329 -29.43 -9.43 3.55
C LEU A 329 -28.41 -9.78 2.48
N GLY A 330 -27.22 -10.27 2.88
CA GLY A 330 -26.13 -10.60 1.97
C GLY A 330 -25.40 -9.37 1.44
N THR A 331 -24.83 -9.49 0.24
CA THR A 331 -24.17 -8.36 -0.42
C THR A 331 -25.21 -7.43 -1.04
N ILE A 332 -25.22 -6.20 -0.59
CA ILE A 332 -26.09 -5.13 -1.09
C ILE A 332 -25.34 -4.38 -2.19
N HIS A 333 -26.01 -4.11 -3.30
CA HIS A 333 -25.45 -3.28 -4.36
C HIS A 333 -26.15 -1.93 -4.42
N TYR A 334 -25.41 -0.92 -4.86
CA TYR A 334 -25.94 0.39 -5.21
C TYR A 334 -25.71 0.60 -6.70
N LEU A 335 -26.75 0.91 -7.45
CA LEU A 335 -26.68 1.27 -8.87
C LEU A 335 -27.20 2.68 -9.04
N SER A 336 -26.44 3.51 -9.76
CA SER A 336 -26.85 4.83 -10.25
C SER A 336 -26.73 4.84 -11.75
N ASP A 337 -27.87 5.01 -12.45
CA ASP A 337 -27.96 5.17 -13.90
C ASP A 337 -28.74 6.44 -14.25
N ASP A 338 -28.92 6.75 -15.54
CA ASP A 338 -29.64 7.95 -15.98
C ASP A 338 -31.11 7.98 -15.52
N ASN A 339 -31.69 6.82 -15.21
CA ASN A 339 -33.08 6.74 -14.78
C ASN A 339 -33.26 6.93 -13.26
N GLY A 340 -32.24 6.58 -12.45
CA GLY A 340 -32.35 6.74 -11.01
C GLY A 340 -31.22 6.11 -10.19
N ARG A 341 -31.49 6.01 -8.89
CA ARG A 341 -30.59 5.42 -7.89
C ARG A 341 -31.30 4.29 -7.17
N TYR A 342 -30.63 3.17 -7.06
CA TYR A 342 -31.22 1.94 -6.52
C TYR A 342 -30.28 1.28 -5.52
N LEU A 343 -30.84 0.78 -4.42
CA LEU A 343 -30.24 -0.34 -3.69
C LEU A 343 -30.78 -1.63 -4.31
N VAL A 344 -29.89 -2.57 -4.55
CA VAL A 344 -30.20 -3.85 -5.20
C VAL A 344 -29.84 -4.96 -4.25
N LEU A 345 -30.81 -5.78 -3.91
CA LEU A 345 -30.65 -6.98 -3.10
C LEU A 345 -30.90 -8.22 -3.97
N PRO A 346 -30.26 -9.35 -3.69
CA PRO A 346 -30.64 -10.61 -4.32
C PRO A 346 -32.08 -11.01 -3.88
N GLN A 347 -32.85 -11.60 -4.77
CA GLN A 347 -34.21 -12.07 -4.44
C GLN A 347 -34.22 -13.06 -3.25
N SER A 348 -33.14 -13.81 -3.07
CA SER A 348 -32.95 -14.69 -1.90
C SER A 348 -32.91 -13.94 -0.56
N ALA A 349 -32.63 -12.64 -0.53
CA ALA A 349 -32.65 -11.81 0.67
C ALA A 349 -34.07 -11.39 1.09
N LYS A 350 -35.08 -11.59 0.26
CA LYS A 350 -36.47 -11.14 0.53
C LYS A 350 -37.06 -11.67 1.86
N PRO A 351 -36.85 -12.93 2.26
CA PRO A 351 -37.30 -13.40 3.58
C PRO A 351 -36.64 -12.66 4.74
N ALA A 352 -35.31 -12.43 4.66
CA ALA A 352 -34.58 -11.69 5.69
C ALA A 352 -35.03 -10.22 5.75
N LEU A 353 -35.23 -9.59 4.58
CA LEU A 353 -35.77 -8.22 4.51
C LEU A 353 -37.17 -8.15 5.14
N ASN A 354 -38.07 -9.08 4.85
CA ASN A 354 -39.42 -9.11 5.45
C ASN A 354 -39.31 -9.22 6.98
N SER A 355 -38.50 -10.16 7.48
CA SER A 355 -38.26 -10.30 8.93
C SER A 355 -37.75 -8.99 9.58
N LEU A 356 -36.84 -8.30 8.89
CA LEU A 356 -36.32 -6.99 9.33
C LEU A 356 -37.43 -5.94 9.36
N LEU A 357 -38.25 -5.85 8.30
CA LEU A 357 -39.36 -4.90 8.23
C LEU A 357 -40.41 -5.16 9.31
N ASP A 358 -40.72 -6.43 9.61
CA ASP A 358 -41.64 -6.81 10.69
C ASP A 358 -41.13 -6.36 12.07
N LYS A 359 -39.81 -6.52 12.35
CA LYS A 359 -39.18 -6.02 13.58
C LYS A 359 -39.30 -4.50 13.68
N LEU A 360 -39.01 -3.79 12.58
CA LEU A 360 -39.12 -2.33 12.52
C LEU A 360 -40.57 -1.85 12.67
N GLN A 361 -41.54 -2.61 12.16
CA GLN A 361 -42.96 -2.33 12.35
C GLN A 361 -43.39 -2.51 13.81
N GLN A 362 -42.95 -3.60 14.46
CA GLN A 362 -43.24 -3.88 15.87
C GLN A 362 -42.68 -2.77 16.78
N LYS A 363 -41.53 -2.20 16.44
CA LYS A 363 -40.91 -1.05 17.15
C LYS A 363 -41.54 0.29 16.76
N GLY A 364 -42.48 0.33 15.81
CA GLY A 364 -43.12 1.55 15.37
C GLY A 364 -42.25 2.44 14.44
N HIS A 365 -41.15 1.93 13.94
CA HIS A 365 -40.30 2.65 12.97
C HIS A 365 -40.85 2.56 11.56
N LEU A 366 -41.37 1.42 11.14
CA LEU A 366 -42.14 1.29 9.91
C LEU A 366 -43.61 1.67 10.18
N LYS A 367 -44.05 2.78 9.60
CA LYS A 367 -45.41 3.35 9.83
C LYS A 367 -46.45 2.81 8.88
N ASN A 368 -46.08 2.53 7.64
CA ASN A 368 -46.99 2.02 6.62
C ASN A 368 -46.27 1.10 5.64
N ARG A 369 -46.98 0.07 5.20
CA ARG A 369 -46.56 -0.86 4.15
C ARG A 369 -47.75 -1.12 3.25
N SER A 370 -47.65 -0.81 1.96
CA SER A 370 -48.74 -0.94 1.02
C SER A 370 -48.24 -1.30 -0.37
N MET A 371 -49.06 -2.05 -1.12
CA MET A 371 -48.80 -2.35 -2.52
C MET A 371 -49.46 -1.30 -3.41
N GLY A 372 -48.65 -0.66 -4.28
CA GLY A 372 -49.09 0.30 -5.27
C GLY A 372 -49.30 -0.31 -6.66
N ARG A 373 -49.36 0.54 -7.68
CA ARG A 373 -49.41 0.15 -9.10
C ARG A 373 -48.09 -0.50 -9.53
N ASP A 374 -48.15 -1.28 -10.59
CA ASP A 374 -46.99 -1.94 -11.23
C ASP A 374 -46.20 -2.86 -10.28
N ASN A 375 -46.90 -3.43 -9.27
CA ASN A 375 -46.31 -4.24 -8.21
C ASN A 375 -45.18 -3.54 -7.45
N ILE A 376 -45.29 -2.20 -7.30
CA ILE A 376 -44.38 -1.41 -6.51
C ILE A 376 -44.88 -1.37 -5.07
N GLU A 377 -44.12 -1.93 -4.15
CA GLU A 377 -44.39 -1.88 -2.72
C GLU A 377 -43.89 -0.57 -2.14
N HIS A 378 -44.69 0.11 -1.34
CA HIS A 378 -44.37 1.35 -0.66
C HIS A 378 -44.19 1.14 0.83
N LEU A 379 -43.06 1.60 1.37
CA LEU A 379 -42.71 1.57 2.79
C LEU A 379 -42.54 3.05 3.28
N ALA A 380 -43.19 3.37 4.38
CA ALA A 380 -43.05 4.66 5.03
C ALA A 380 -42.49 4.50 6.45
N PHE A 381 -41.32 5.05 6.69
CA PHE A 381 -40.62 4.99 7.98
C PHE A 381 -40.77 6.29 8.73
N ALA A 382 -40.77 6.22 10.05
CA ALA A 382 -40.64 7.40 10.91
C ALA A 382 -39.36 8.19 10.57
N SER A 383 -39.40 9.49 10.76
CA SER A 383 -38.22 10.35 10.55
C SER A 383 -37.05 9.91 11.43
N LEU A 384 -35.84 9.94 10.89
CA LEU A 384 -34.60 9.77 11.67
C LEU A 384 -34.49 10.81 12.81
N ALA A 385 -35.12 11.96 12.65
CA ALA A 385 -35.20 12.98 13.70
C ALA A 385 -35.86 12.45 14.99
N ASN A 386 -36.76 11.45 14.87
CA ASN A 386 -37.36 10.81 16.04
C ASN A 386 -36.34 10.01 16.87
N LEU A 387 -35.35 9.40 16.22
CA LEU A 387 -34.30 8.64 16.89
C LEU A 387 -33.31 9.56 17.63
N ILE A 388 -33.16 10.79 17.16
CA ILE A 388 -32.24 11.78 17.74
C ILE A 388 -32.93 12.59 18.87
N SER A 389 -34.26 12.76 18.80
CA SER A 389 -35.03 13.60 19.73
C SER A 389 -35.37 12.91 21.06
N GLU A 390 -35.29 11.58 21.17
CA GLU A 390 -35.53 10.87 22.44
C GLU A 390 -34.52 11.22 23.54
N GLY A 391 -33.43 11.95 23.20
CA GLY A 391 -32.41 12.37 24.17
C GLY A 391 -32.49 13.81 24.70
N ASN A 392 -33.32 14.71 24.13
CA ASN A 392 -33.22 16.14 24.50
C ASN A 392 -34.51 16.95 24.20
N THR A 393 -35.60 16.66 24.91
CA THR A 393 -36.91 17.34 24.71
C THR A 393 -37.23 18.47 25.69
N ASN A 394 -36.27 19.00 26.39
CA ASN A 394 -36.49 20.12 27.31
C ASN A 394 -36.15 21.49 26.67
N SER A 395 -36.92 21.92 25.66
CA SER A 395 -36.89 23.31 25.21
C SER A 395 -38.08 24.05 25.80
N PRO A 396 -37.89 25.15 26.53
CA PRO A 396 -38.99 25.92 27.14
C PRO A 396 -39.75 26.82 26.14
N ASP A 397 -39.53 26.68 24.84
CA ASP A 397 -40.15 27.52 23.80
C ASP A 397 -41.25 26.73 23.03
N PRO A 398 -42.55 27.02 23.26
CA PRO A 398 -43.65 26.31 22.63
C PRO A 398 -43.68 26.38 21.08
N SER A 399 -43.09 27.43 20.50
CA SER A 399 -43.00 27.57 19.03
C SER A 399 -41.99 26.63 18.42
N LYS A 400 -40.87 26.39 19.14
CA LYS A 400 -39.86 25.37 18.75
C LYS A 400 -40.39 23.97 18.90
N GLU A 401 -41.16 23.69 19.96
CA GLU A 401 -41.83 22.39 20.13
C GLU A 401 -42.83 22.09 19.01
N ALA A 402 -43.67 23.06 18.67
CA ALA A 402 -44.63 22.94 17.55
C ALA A 402 -43.91 22.73 16.21
N PHE A 403 -42.80 23.42 15.96
CA PHE A 403 -41.99 23.24 14.76
C PHE A 403 -41.30 21.89 14.72
N LEU A 404 -40.71 21.44 15.82
CA LEU A 404 -40.12 20.10 15.95
C LEU A 404 -41.18 19.02 15.77
N ALA A 405 -42.36 19.16 16.37
CA ALA A 405 -43.47 18.24 16.18
C ALA A 405 -43.91 18.13 14.70
N LEU A 406 -43.87 19.24 13.98
CA LEU A 406 -44.14 19.26 12.53
C LEU A 406 -43.06 18.50 11.74
N LEU A 407 -41.77 18.72 12.07
CA LEU A 407 -40.65 18.01 11.44
C LEU A 407 -40.67 16.51 11.74
N LEU A 408 -41.14 16.10 12.93
CA LEU A 408 -41.27 14.71 13.32
C LEU A 408 -42.35 13.94 12.53
N ASN A 409 -43.26 14.67 11.85
CA ASN A 409 -44.25 14.08 10.94
C ASN A 409 -43.66 13.74 9.55
N ILE A 410 -42.48 14.25 9.21
CA ILE A 410 -41.81 13.88 7.96
C ILE A 410 -41.45 12.40 8.01
N GLN A 411 -41.82 11.68 6.96
CA GLN A 411 -41.55 10.24 6.84
C GLN A 411 -40.50 10.01 5.74
N ASN A 412 -39.71 8.97 5.91
CA ASN A 412 -38.80 8.50 4.86
C ASN A 412 -39.53 7.44 4.05
N HIS A 413 -39.68 7.67 2.76
CA HIS A 413 -40.38 6.79 1.84
C HIS A 413 -39.41 5.99 1.00
N TYR A 414 -39.65 4.68 0.93
CA TYR A 414 -38.94 3.75 0.06
C TYR A 414 -39.93 2.95 -0.77
N TYR A 415 -39.53 2.63 -1.97
CA TYR A 415 -40.31 1.90 -2.94
C TYR A 415 -39.53 0.70 -3.42
N LEU A 416 -40.16 -0.47 -3.43
CA LEU A 416 -39.53 -1.74 -3.73
C LEU A 416 -40.24 -2.40 -4.92
N ARG A 417 -39.44 -3.07 -5.77
CA ARG A 417 -39.98 -3.88 -6.87
C ARG A 417 -39.04 -5.05 -7.17
N ASP A 418 -39.63 -6.20 -7.45
CA ASP A 418 -38.92 -7.36 -7.96
C ASP A 418 -38.55 -7.14 -9.45
N GLU A 419 -37.32 -7.42 -9.83
CA GLU A 419 -36.84 -7.42 -11.21
C GLU A 419 -35.87 -8.58 -11.43
N GLY A 420 -36.39 -9.66 -12.06
CA GLY A 420 -35.66 -10.93 -12.24
C GLY A 420 -35.22 -11.52 -10.89
N ASP A 421 -33.93 -11.80 -10.76
CA ASP A 421 -33.35 -12.36 -9.53
C ASP A 421 -33.00 -11.28 -8.48
N ASN A 422 -33.44 -10.04 -8.69
CA ASN A 422 -33.09 -8.90 -7.86
C ASN A 422 -34.32 -8.20 -7.30
N LEU A 423 -34.15 -7.58 -6.14
CA LEU A 423 -35.08 -6.66 -5.50
C LEU A 423 -34.48 -5.25 -5.56
N LEU A 424 -35.18 -4.34 -6.22
CA LEU A 424 -34.78 -2.94 -6.36
C LEU A 424 -35.47 -2.08 -5.31
N ILE A 425 -34.73 -1.23 -4.64
CA ILE A 425 -35.22 -0.29 -3.63
C ILE A 425 -34.78 1.13 -4.03
N THR A 426 -35.70 2.07 -4.03
CA THR A 426 -35.44 3.50 -4.32
C THR A 426 -36.28 4.40 -3.45
N THR A 427 -35.98 5.69 -3.43
CA THR A 427 -36.72 6.71 -2.65
C THR A 427 -37.92 7.32 -3.40
N LEU A 428 -38.07 7.01 -4.70
CA LEU A 428 -39.16 7.52 -5.55
C LEU A 428 -39.71 6.37 -6.40
N PRO A 429 -41.04 6.29 -6.65
CA PRO A 429 -41.62 5.21 -7.45
C PRO A 429 -41.39 5.36 -8.96
N GLN A 430 -41.11 6.59 -9.46
CA GLN A 430 -40.99 6.88 -10.89
C GLN A 430 -39.88 6.09 -11.58
N PRO A 431 -38.67 5.96 -11.01
CA PRO A 431 -37.63 5.12 -11.60
C PRO A 431 -38.04 3.65 -11.76
N LEU A 432 -38.73 3.08 -10.78
CA LEU A 432 -39.21 1.70 -10.86
C LEU A 432 -40.34 1.53 -11.90
N ALA A 433 -41.23 2.52 -12.00
CA ALA A 433 -42.29 2.52 -13.01
C ALA A 433 -41.74 2.63 -14.44
N ALA A 434 -40.72 3.47 -14.64
CA ALA A 434 -40.02 3.59 -15.92
C ALA A 434 -39.33 2.28 -16.32
N ARG A 435 -38.66 1.61 -15.38
CA ARG A 435 -38.07 0.28 -15.58
C ARG A 435 -39.11 -0.78 -15.92
N ALA A 436 -40.26 -0.76 -15.22
CA ALA A 436 -41.38 -1.66 -15.52
C ALA A 436 -41.88 -1.51 -16.96
N LYS A 437 -41.92 -0.27 -17.44
CA LYS A 437 -42.40 0.04 -18.81
C LYS A 437 -41.35 -0.36 -19.87
N ALA A 438 -40.06 -0.20 -19.58
CA ALA A 438 -38.98 -0.55 -20.52
C ALA A 438 -38.83 -2.07 -20.69
N GLY A 439 -39.13 -2.85 -19.64
CA GLY A 439 -39.03 -4.29 -19.67
C GLY A 439 -37.63 -4.81 -20.02
N ASP A 440 -37.55 -5.92 -20.74
CA ASP A 440 -36.28 -6.58 -21.11
C ASP A 440 -35.54 -5.93 -22.28
N SER A 441 -35.98 -4.77 -22.79
CA SER A 441 -35.34 -4.09 -23.92
C SER A 441 -34.07 -3.31 -23.56
N ALA A 442 -33.86 -3.03 -22.27
CA ALA A 442 -32.68 -2.33 -21.79
C ALA A 442 -31.45 -3.27 -21.72
N PRO A 443 -30.22 -2.73 -21.85
CA PRO A 443 -29.00 -3.53 -21.77
C PRO A 443 -28.81 -4.12 -20.36
N LYS A 444 -28.10 -5.25 -20.29
CA LYS A 444 -27.82 -5.95 -19.03
C LYS A 444 -26.56 -5.38 -18.36
N LEU A 445 -26.61 -5.23 -17.05
CA LEU A 445 -25.48 -4.76 -16.26
C LEU A 445 -24.30 -5.72 -16.32
N GLY A 446 -24.54 -7.02 -16.44
CA GLY A 446 -23.48 -8.02 -16.62
C GLY A 446 -22.66 -7.82 -17.89
N ASP A 447 -23.29 -7.40 -19.00
CA ASP A 447 -22.58 -7.12 -20.23
C ASP A 447 -21.70 -5.87 -20.11
N TRP A 448 -22.20 -4.83 -19.40
CA TRP A 448 -21.41 -3.63 -19.10
C TRP A 448 -20.22 -3.94 -18.18
N LEU A 449 -20.42 -4.71 -17.10
CA LEU A 449 -19.34 -5.13 -16.21
C LEU A 449 -18.26 -5.88 -16.98
N LYS A 450 -18.64 -6.78 -17.89
CA LYS A 450 -17.71 -7.52 -18.72
C LYS A 450 -16.96 -6.62 -19.72
N ALA A 451 -17.68 -5.69 -20.37
CA ALA A 451 -17.09 -4.74 -21.31
C ALA A 451 -16.07 -3.80 -20.62
N GLU A 452 -16.37 -3.41 -19.38
CA GLU A 452 -15.49 -2.57 -18.56
C GLU A 452 -14.48 -3.38 -17.75
N HIS A 453 -14.35 -4.69 -17.97
CA HIS A 453 -13.43 -5.58 -17.28
C HIS A 453 -13.56 -5.53 -15.75
N HIS A 454 -14.77 -5.41 -15.23
CA HIS A 454 -15.05 -5.48 -13.81
C HIS A 454 -15.64 -6.84 -13.42
N ASN A 455 -15.01 -7.50 -12.47
CA ASN A 455 -15.55 -8.70 -11.82
C ASN A 455 -15.84 -8.37 -10.35
N LEU A 456 -17.08 -8.60 -9.90
CA LEU A 456 -17.52 -8.39 -8.53
C LEU A 456 -17.72 -9.71 -7.75
N ASP A 457 -17.38 -10.85 -8.33
CA ASP A 457 -17.48 -12.14 -7.65
C ASP A 457 -16.47 -12.20 -6.49
N GLY A 458 -16.95 -12.56 -5.31
CA GLY A 458 -16.12 -12.62 -4.10
C GLY A 458 -15.66 -11.25 -3.56
N VAL A 459 -16.19 -10.14 -4.08
CA VAL A 459 -15.87 -8.79 -3.64
C VAL A 459 -16.81 -8.40 -2.50
N ASN A 460 -16.23 -8.03 -1.35
CA ASN A 460 -16.98 -7.61 -0.17
C ASN A 460 -17.42 -6.16 -0.24
N TYR A 461 -16.53 -5.30 -0.72
CA TYR A 461 -16.78 -3.87 -0.89
C TYR A 461 -16.23 -3.44 -2.23
N ALA A 462 -17.06 -2.76 -3.01
CA ALA A 462 -16.65 -2.15 -4.26
C ALA A 462 -17.29 -0.79 -4.44
N TYR A 463 -16.57 0.09 -5.09
CA TYR A 463 -17.11 1.33 -5.64
C TYR A 463 -16.51 1.55 -7.01
N ILE A 464 -17.35 1.51 -8.05
CA ILE A 464 -16.99 1.75 -9.44
C ILE A 464 -17.63 3.08 -9.82
N GLN A 465 -16.82 4.01 -10.28
CA GLN A 465 -17.25 5.30 -10.80
C GLN A 465 -16.97 5.35 -12.30
N ASN A 466 -17.99 5.69 -13.08
CA ASN A 466 -17.86 5.98 -14.50
C ASN A 466 -17.73 7.49 -14.70
N GLN A 467 -16.73 7.92 -15.45
CA GLN A 467 -16.41 9.33 -15.67
C GLN A 467 -16.35 9.64 -17.16
N ARG A 468 -17.02 10.73 -17.56
CA ARG A 468 -16.86 11.29 -18.90
C ARG A 468 -15.47 11.86 -19.08
N ASN A 469 -14.90 11.66 -20.25
CA ASN A 469 -13.61 12.20 -20.67
C ASN A 469 -12.42 11.74 -19.80
N LEU A 470 -12.57 10.69 -18.98
CA LEU A 470 -11.48 10.21 -18.13
C LEU A 470 -10.20 9.97 -18.93
N SER A 471 -10.29 9.23 -20.04
CA SER A 471 -9.12 8.92 -20.88
C SER A 471 -8.50 10.17 -21.53
N ARG A 472 -9.32 11.15 -21.92
CA ARG A 472 -8.82 12.44 -22.44
C ARG A 472 -8.05 13.19 -21.36
N ASP A 473 -8.63 13.31 -20.18
CA ASP A 473 -8.04 14.09 -19.10
C ASP A 473 -6.76 13.41 -18.58
N SER A 474 -6.77 12.08 -18.48
CA SER A 474 -5.57 11.29 -18.13
C SER A 474 -4.47 11.39 -19.18
N TYR A 475 -4.83 11.38 -20.47
CA TYR A 475 -3.86 11.59 -21.54
C TYR A 475 -3.17 12.96 -21.43
N TYR A 476 -3.92 14.02 -21.18
CA TYR A 476 -3.33 15.35 -21.01
C TYR A 476 -2.49 15.46 -19.73
N GLU A 477 -2.84 14.78 -18.67
CA GLU A 477 -1.97 14.67 -17.49
C GLU A 477 -0.68 13.89 -17.80
N GLY A 478 -0.77 12.83 -18.60
CA GLY A 478 0.40 12.10 -19.11
C GLY A 478 1.34 12.99 -19.91
N LEU A 479 0.80 13.86 -20.79
CA LEU A 479 1.61 14.84 -21.53
C LEU A 479 2.26 15.88 -20.61
N ARG A 480 1.56 16.39 -19.60
CA ARG A 480 2.14 17.30 -18.58
C ARG A 480 3.27 16.62 -17.82
N ARG A 481 3.08 15.36 -17.44
CA ARG A 481 4.11 14.58 -16.76
C ARG A 481 5.34 14.36 -17.67
N LEU A 482 5.11 14.06 -18.95
CA LEU A 482 6.18 13.95 -19.94
C LEU A 482 6.95 15.26 -20.06
N GLN A 483 6.25 16.41 -20.08
CA GLN A 483 6.87 17.73 -20.07
C GLN A 483 7.71 17.94 -18.81
N MET A 484 7.18 17.59 -17.64
CA MET A 484 7.93 17.68 -16.37
C MET A 484 9.21 16.84 -16.42
N TYR A 485 9.15 15.64 -16.97
CA TYR A 485 10.35 14.80 -17.13
C TYR A 485 11.35 15.41 -18.12
N ALA A 486 10.88 16.02 -19.20
CA ALA A 486 11.71 16.73 -20.15
C ALA A 486 12.44 17.92 -19.48
N ASP A 487 11.72 18.69 -18.66
CA ASP A 487 12.28 19.81 -17.89
C ASP A 487 13.33 19.32 -16.88
N LEU A 488 13.03 18.24 -16.14
CA LEU A 488 14.00 17.63 -15.22
C LEU A 488 15.24 17.11 -15.94
N ALA A 489 15.07 16.55 -17.12
CA ALA A 489 16.16 16.05 -17.96
C ALA A 489 16.95 17.19 -18.65
N GLY A 490 16.38 18.38 -18.73
CA GLY A 490 16.93 19.49 -19.53
C GLY A 490 16.87 19.23 -21.04
N THR A 491 15.88 18.45 -21.49
CA THR A 491 15.71 18.04 -22.89
C THR A 491 14.51 18.78 -23.49
N PRO A 492 14.64 19.38 -24.71
CA PRO A 492 13.51 20.00 -25.35
C PRO A 492 12.44 18.95 -25.73
N LEU A 493 11.18 19.28 -25.50
CA LEU A 493 10.03 18.47 -25.87
C LEU A 493 9.07 19.32 -26.71
N ASP A 494 8.66 18.81 -27.87
CA ASP A 494 7.66 19.43 -28.71
C ASP A 494 6.36 18.62 -28.64
N LEU A 495 5.47 19.03 -27.73
CA LEU A 495 4.16 18.39 -27.56
C LEU A 495 3.25 18.55 -28.78
N SER A 496 3.51 19.50 -29.69
CA SER A 496 2.69 19.69 -30.89
C SER A 496 2.81 18.55 -31.91
N GLN A 497 3.83 17.71 -31.78
CA GLN A 497 4.01 16.50 -32.60
C GLN A 497 3.14 15.32 -32.12
N LEU A 498 2.55 15.43 -30.92
CA LEU A 498 1.67 14.41 -30.39
C LEU A 498 0.20 14.75 -30.74
N PRO A 499 -0.64 13.74 -31.03
CA PRO A 499 -2.02 13.97 -31.40
C PRO A 499 -2.81 14.61 -30.25
N ASP A 500 -3.86 15.36 -30.57
CA ASP A 500 -4.90 15.70 -29.60
C ASP A 500 -5.77 14.48 -29.25
N ALA A 501 -6.57 14.60 -28.20
CA ALA A 501 -7.37 13.49 -27.69
C ALA A 501 -8.44 12.99 -28.68
N GLU A 502 -8.94 13.84 -29.58
CA GLU A 502 -9.91 13.47 -30.60
C GLU A 502 -9.23 12.67 -31.70
N SER A 503 -8.10 13.16 -32.20
CA SER A 503 -7.26 12.46 -33.20
C SER A 503 -6.73 11.12 -32.65
N ALA A 504 -6.51 11.02 -31.34
CA ALA A 504 -6.10 9.81 -30.67
C ALA A 504 -7.25 8.79 -30.49
N ASN A 505 -8.50 9.17 -30.84
CA ASN A 505 -9.70 8.34 -30.70
C ASN A 505 -9.86 7.71 -29.31
N LEU A 506 -9.65 8.51 -28.27
CA LEU A 506 -9.73 8.04 -26.88
C LEU A 506 -11.18 7.78 -26.47
N PRO A 507 -11.44 6.78 -25.59
CA PRO A 507 -12.78 6.52 -25.07
C PRO A 507 -13.38 7.76 -24.40
N GLN A 508 -14.67 8.03 -24.70
CA GLN A 508 -15.39 9.16 -24.08
C GLN A 508 -15.78 8.88 -22.63
N GLN A 509 -15.86 7.62 -22.24
CA GLN A 509 -16.16 7.17 -20.90
C GLN A 509 -15.05 6.27 -20.40
N GLY A 510 -14.85 6.22 -19.11
CA GLY A 510 -13.90 5.34 -18.47
C GLY A 510 -14.24 5.13 -17.01
N THR A 511 -13.81 4.02 -16.45
CA THR A 511 -14.16 3.63 -15.09
C THR A 511 -12.93 3.54 -14.19
N ILE A 512 -13.11 3.94 -12.94
CA ILE A 512 -12.17 3.72 -11.84
C ILE A 512 -12.91 2.92 -10.79
N ALA A 513 -12.26 1.88 -10.23
CA ALA A 513 -12.88 1.08 -9.19
C ALA A 513 -11.95 0.91 -7.99
N LEU A 514 -12.52 1.02 -6.80
CA LEU A 514 -11.89 0.58 -5.57
C LEU A 514 -12.62 -0.66 -5.08
N ARG A 515 -11.87 -1.70 -4.73
CA ARG A 515 -12.42 -2.98 -4.28
C ARG A 515 -11.69 -3.48 -3.05
N LEU A 516 -12.42 -4.09 -2.14
CA LEU A 516 -11.88 -4.87 -1.03
C LEU A 516 -12.50 -6.27 -1.12
N SER A 517 -11.67 -7.25 -1.38
CA SER A 517 -12.05 -8.66 -1.50
C SER A 517 -11.27 -9.51 -0.50
N GLY A 518 -11.73 -10.69 -0.22
CA GLY A 518 -11.01 -11.65 0.59
C GLY A 518 -11.87 -12.26 1.68
N GLY A 519 -12.94 -12.99 1.27
CA GLY A 519 -13.54 -13.97 2.16
C GLY A 519 -12.49 -14.98 2.56
N GLY A 520 -12.04 -14.95 3.82
CA GLY A 520 -10.96 -15.76 4.32
C GLY A 520 -9.72 -14.94 4.72
N SER A 521 -8.55 -15.60 4.78
CA SER A 521 -7.32 -15.07 5.40
C SER A 521 -6.50 -14.09 4.54
N ASN A 522 -6.97 -13.70 3.34
CA ASN A 522 -6.19 -12.87 2.42
C ASN A 522 -6.95 -11.62 1.93
N PRO A 523 -7.34 -10.68 2.81
CA PRO A 523 -7.98 -9.45 2.36
C PRO A 523 -7.08 -8.69 1.39
N THR A 524 -7.67 -8.25 0.28
CA THR A 524 -6.99 -7.53 -0.80
C THR A 524 -7.74 -6.26 -1.14
N LEU A 525 -7.08 -5.13 -0.92
CA LEU A 525 -7.55 -3.83 -1.39
C LEU A 525 -6.99 -3.60 -2.80
N SER A 526 -7.86 -3.33 -3.75
CA SER A 526 -7.49 -3.11 -5.16
C SER A 526 -8.03 -1.78 -5.65
N LEU A 527 -7.21 -1.05 -6.38
CA LEU A 527 -7.58 0.14 -7.14
C LEU A 527 -7.38 -0.17 -8.62
N ASP A 528 -8.49 -0.26 -9.36
CA ASP A 528 -8.48 -0.44 -10.81
C ASP A 528 -8.53 0.92 -11.49
N LEU A 529 -7.66 1.12 -12.45
CA LEU A 529 -7.54 2.34 -13.21
C LEU A 529 -7.87 2.07 -14.68
N GLN A 530 -8.30 3.09 -15.43
CA GLN A 530 -8.52 3.01 -16.86
C GLN A 530 -7.21 3.24 -17.63
N ASN A 531 -6.47 4.28 -17.24
CA ASN A 531 -5.32 4.79 -17.94
C ASN A 531 -4.04 4.82 -17.06
N GLY A 532 -3.98 3.97 -16.06
CA GLY A 532 -2.82 3.88 -15.17
C GLY A 532 -2.69 5.05 -14.20
N LEU A 533 -1.44 5.44 -13.92
CA LEU A 533 -1.15 6.47 -12.91
C LEU A 533 -1.76 7.84 -13.23
N ASP A 534 -2.03 8.14 -14.48
CA ASP A 534 -2.61 9.41 -14.89
C ASP A 534 -4.03 9.62 -14.36
N ASP A 535 -4.76 8.52 -14.13
CA ASP A 535 -6.07 8.58 -13.50
C ASP A 535 -6.01 9.06 -12.05
N LEU A 536 -4.88 8.89 -11.35
CA LEU A 536 -4.73 9.34 -9.96
C LEU A 536 -4.80 10.87 -9.84
N ALA A 537 -4.31 11.60 -10.83
CA ALA A 537 -4.43 13.05 -10.87
C ALA A 537 -5.89 13.50 -10.96
N ASN A 538 -6.71 12.76 -11.72
CA ASN A 538 -8.14 13.02 -11.86
C ASN A 538 -8.93 12.61 -10.60
N LEU A 539 -8.50 11.58 -9.88
CA LEU A 539 -9.08 11.21 -8.59
C LEU A 539 -8.91 12.30 -7.53
N ALA A 540 -7.81 13.06 -7.60
CA ALA A 540 -7.56 14.15 -6.66
C ALA A 540 -8.60 15.29 -6.75
N SER A 541 -9.34 15.38 -7.85
CA SER A 541 -10.44 16.34 -8.04
C SER A 541 -11.80 15.84 -7.54
N GLY A 542 -11.93 14.53 -7.19
CA GLY A 542 -13.19 13.88 -6.79
C GLY A 542 -13.17 13.41 -5.32
N THR A 543 -14.17 13.77 -4.55
CA THR A 543 -14.25 13.69 -3.09
C THR A 543 -14.18 12.31 -2.41
N PRO A 544 -14.64 11.16 -2.96
CA PRO A 544 -14.66 9.90 -2.20
C PRO A 544 -13.31 9.20 -2.08
N VAL A 545 -12.45 9.34 -3.09
CA VAL A 545 -11.15 8.63 -3.15
C VAL A 545 -10.09 9.38 -2.33
N ILE A 546 -10.17 10.72 -2.27
CA ILE A 546 -9.32 11.55 -1.38
C ILE A 546 -9.51 11.14 0.08
N ALA A 547 -10.74 10.81 0.49
CA ALA A 547 -10.99 10.37 1.86
C ALA A 547 -10.27 9.05 2.18
N MET A 548 -10.15 8.11 1.23
CA MET A 548 -9.48 6.83 1.44
C MET A 548 -7.96 6.90 1.32
N PHE A 549 -7.43 7.67 0.35
CA PHE A 549 -6.01 8.03 0.34
C PHE A 549 -5.64 8.90 1.54
N GLY A 550 -6.56 9.75 2.00
CA GLY A 550 -6.45 10.51 3.25
C GLY A 550 -6.34 9.59 4.47
N ILE A 551 -7.11 8.53 4.55
CA ILE A 551 -7.04 7.53 5.62
C ILE A 551 -5.74 6.71 5.53
N ALA A 552 -5.36 6.24 4.34
CA ALA A 552 -4.10 5.54 4.12
C ALA A 552 -2.89 6.46 4.40
N SER A 553 -2.95 7.72 3.96
CA SER A 553 -1.92 8.73 4.22
C SER A 553 -1.92 9.18 5.68
N ALA A 554 -3.08 9.29 6.33
CA ALA A 554 -3.19 9.61 7.76
C ALA A 554 -2.61 8.48 8.64
N ILE A 555 -2.57 7.26 8.16
CA ILE A 555 -1.89 6.13 8.81
C ILE A 555 -0.38 6.15 8.51
N ALA A 556 0.02 6.44 7.28
CA ALA A 556 1.41 6.39 6.82
C ALA A 556 2.24 7.63 7.22
N LEU A 557 1.68 8.84 7.17
CA LEU A 557 2.38 10.09 7.48
C LEU A 557 2.79 10.22 8.97
N PRO A 558 1.94 9.92 9.95
CA PRO A 558 2.36 9.89 11.34
C PRO A 558 3.44 8.83 11.60
N ALA A 559 3.36 7.69 10.92
CA ALA A 559 4.33 6.61 11.01
C ALA A 559 5.72 7.04 10.50
N TYR A 560 5.76 7.72 9.36
CA TYR A 560 7.00 8.27 8.80
C TYR A 560 7.57 9.39 9.67
N GLN A 561 6.72 10.28 10.20
CA GLN A 561 7.16 11.34 11.11
C GLN A 561 7.72 10.78 12.42
N ASP A 562 7.08 9.76 12.98
CA ASP A 562 7.58 9.09 14.18
C ASP A 562 8.90 8.34 13.91
N TYR A 563 9.05 7.75 12.72
CA TYR A 563 10.30 7.12 12.30
C TYR A 563 11.46 8.12 12.20
N THR A 564 11.22 9.26 11.55
CA THR A 564 12.26 10.31 11.42
C THR A 564 12.66 10.88 12.78
N VAL A 565 11.70 11.13 13.66
CA VAL A 565 11.96 11.59 15.03
C VAL A 565 12.78 10.57 15.83
N ARG A 566 12.47 9.29 15.71
CA ARG A 566 13.23 8.23 16.39
C ARG A 566 14.63 8.06 15.83
N ALA A 567 14.80 8.18 14.52
CA ALA A 567 16.12 8.16 13.89
C ALA A 567 16.99 9.32 14.41
N GLU A 568 16.40 10.50 14.58
CA GLU A 568 17.07 11.66 15.17
C GLU A 568 17.45 11.45 16.65
N ILE A 569 16.62 10.73 17.44
CA ILE A 569 16.92 10.39 18.82
C ILE A 569 17.95 9.24 18.91
N SER A 570 17.86 8.25 18.04
CA SER A 570 18.74 7.08 18.06
C SER A 570 20.17 7.44 17.62
N ARG A 571 20.33 8.39 16.71
CA ARG A 571 21.62 8.80 16.18
C ARG A 571 22.60 9.24 17.26
N PRO A 572 22.28 10.20 18.17
CA PRO A 572 23.17 10.59 19.26
C PRO A 572 23.52 9.44 20.21
N LEU A 573 22.57 8.51 20.42
CA LEU A 573 22.82 7.32 21.24
C LEU A 573 23.82 6.36 20.60
N TYR A 574 23.79 6.19 19.29
CA TYR A 574 24.81 5.43 18.57
C TYR A 574 26.17 6.13 18.59
N GLU A 575 26.19 7.45 18.42
CA GLU A 575 27.42 8.26 18.47
C GLU A 575 28.11 8.19 19.84
N THR A 576 27.35 7.90 20.92
CA THR A 576 27.93 7.68 22.26
C THR A 576 28.44 6.26 22.53
N ALA A 577 28.42 5.35 21.54
CA ALA A 577 28.82 3.95 21.77
C ALA A 577 30.27 3.82 22.26
N ALA A 578 31.23 4.48 21.62
CA ALA A 578 32.65 4.50 22.03
C ALA A 578 32.83 5.10 23.43
N LEU A 579 32.07 6.17 23.74
CA LEU A 579 32.08 6.81 25.05
C LEU A 579 31.54 5.87 26.14
N ARG A 580 30.47 5.13 25.87
CA ARG A 580 29.91 4.13 26.81
C ARG A 580 30.90 2.98 27.07
N GLU A 581 31.60 2.53 26.06
CA GLU A 581 32.61 1.49 26.18
C GLU A 581 33.81 1.98 26.99
N ALA A 582 34.26 3.22 26.78
CA ALA A 582 35.33 3.83 27.56
C ALA A 582 34.97 3.93 29.06
N ILE A 583 33.74 4.38 29.39
CA ILE A 583 33.26 4.46 30.78
C ILE A 583 33.12 3.06 31.41
N ALA A 584 32.63 2.09 30.66
CA ALA A 584 32.43 0.72 31.17
C ALA A 584 33.75 -0.03 31.41
N SER A 585 34.80 0.31 30.67
CA SER A 585 36.12 -0.33 30.78
C SER A 585 37.00 0.25 31.90
N GLU A 586 36.68 1.43 32.46
CA GLU A 586 37.44 2.02 33.55
C GLU A 586 37.28 1.25 34.85
N THR A 587 38.41 0.79 35.39
CA THR A 587 38.47 0.19 36.73
C THR A 587 38.34 1.31 37.80
N PRO A 588 37.49 1.14 38.86
CA PRO A 588 37.31 2.17 39.86
C PRO A 588 38.61 2.44 40.60
N ALA A 589 39.30 3.51 40.25
CA ALA A 589 40.39 4.03 41.07
C ALA A 589 39.79 4.65 42.37
N LYS A 590 40.34 4.35 43.54
CA LYS A 590 39.92 4.83 44.84
C LYS A 590 39.63 6.32 44.81
N ALA A 591 38.35 6.69 44.79
CA ALA A 591 37.89 8.06 44.60
C ALA A 591 38.01 8.87 45.89
N GLY A 592 38.99 9.75 45.96
CA GLY A 592 38.99 10.90 46.88
C GLY A 592 38.24 12.07 46.19
N LYS A 593 37.64 12.95 47.02
CA LYS A 593 36.83 14.12 46.59
C LYS A 593 37.46 15.08 45.56
N LYS A 594 38.71 14.86 45.10
CA LYS A 594 39.40 15.55 44.03
C LYS A 594 39.27 14.89 42.65
N GLY A 595 38.66 13.71 42.55
CA GLY A 595 38.52 12.92 41.33
C GLY A 595 37.49 13.44 40.33
N GLN A 596 36.44 14.13 40.82
CA GLN A 596 35.29 14.53 40.00
C GLN A 596 35.60 15.51 38.86
N LYS A 597 36.62 16.38 38.99
CA LYS A 597 37.07 17.28 37.92
C LYS A 597 37.98 16.63 36.89
N LYS A 598 38.56 15.45 37.19
CA LYS A 598 39.48 14.74 36.27
C LYS A 598 38.77 13.84 35.27
N VAL A 599 37.57 13.36 35.64
CA VAL A 599 36.78 12.40 34.80
C VAL A 599 36.36 13.03 33.46
N ALA A 600 35.84 14.26 33.49
CA ALA A 600 35.40 14.95 32.29
C ALA A 600 36.56 15.22 31.26
N LYS A 601 37.80 15.22 31.71
CA LYS A 601 38.99 15.48 30.87
C LYS A 601 39.48 14.22 30.15
N ASN A 602 39.18 13.02 30.69
CA ASN A 602 39.63 11.76 30.12
C ASN A 602 38.75 11.27 28.95
N TYR A 603 37.51 11.76 28.84
CA TYR A 603 36.58 11.34 27.79
C TYR A 603 36.39 12.39 26.70
N ALA A 604 37.11 13.49 26.71
CA ALA A 604 36.94 14.61 25.77
C ALA A 604 37.06 14.18 24.31
N GLU A 605 37.91 13.21 24.00
CA GLU A 605 38.11 12.67 22.65
C GLU A 605 36.97 11.75 22.15
N TYR A 606 36.15 11.24 23.08
CA TYR A 606 35.02 10.36 22.75
C TYR A 606 33.69 11.08 22.74
N ILE A 607 33.65 12.38 23.04
CA ILE A 607 32.43 13.19 23.03
C ILE A 607 32.10 13.58 21.60
N PRO A 608 31.00 13.10 21.03
CA PRO A 608 30.71 13.30 19.60
C PRO A 608 30.26 14.71 19.23
N GLY A 609 30.03 15.60 20.20
CA GLY A 609 29.63 16.99 19.94
C GLY A 609 29.08 17.71 21.15
N ASP A 610 28.70 18.98 20.97
CA ASP A 610 28.22 19.90 22.01
C ASP A 610 26.87 19.50 22.64
N HIS A 611 26.17 18.57 22.04
CA HIS A 611 24.90 18.01 22.52
C HIS A 611 25.08 16.84 23.50
N VAL A 612 26.32 16.41 23.74
CA VAL A 612 26.66 15.33 24.67
C VAL A 612 27.57 15.87 25.76
N ARG A 613 27.22 15.60 27.03
CA ARG A 613 28.01 15.96 28.22
C ARG A 613 28.18 14.74 29.10
N VAL A 614 29.30 14.66 29.81
CA VAL A 614 29.59 13.59 30.76
C VAL A 614 29.77 14.19 32.14
N GLU A 615 28.96 13.70 33.11
CA GLU A 615 29.06 14.09 34.52
C GLU A 615 28.99 12.84 35.39
N ASN A 616 30.05 12.52 36.11
CA ASN A 616 30.09 11.40 37.08
C ASN A 616 29.63 10.05 36.56
N ASP A 617 30.09 9.56 35.44
CA ASP A 617 29.64 8.33 34.77
C ASP A 617 28.26 8.42 34.09
N ASP A 618 27.57 9.55 34.20
CA ASP A 618 26.34 9.83 33.46
C ASP A 618 26.64 10.51 32.14
N ILE A 619 26.05 10.01 31.06
CA ILE A 619 26.09 10.65 29.74
C ILE A 619 24.76 11.37 29.53
N HIS A 620 24.82 12.69 29.45
CA HIS A 620 23.68 13.55 29.18
C HIS A 620 23.66 13.92 27.69
N ILE A 621 22.60 13.53 27.01
CA ILE A 621 22.39 13.77 25.58
C ILE A 621 21.23 14.74 25.44
N THR A 622 21.45 15.88 24.79
CA THR A 622 20.39 16.82 24.41
C THR A 622 19.98 16.55 22.98
N VAL A 623 18.72 16.19 22.77
CA VAL A 623 18.18 15.91 21.44
C VAL A 623 18.06 17.20 20.64
N LYS A 624 18.68 17.25 19.46
CA LYS A 624 18.52 18.33 18.47
C LYS A 624 17.64 17.84 17.34
N SER A 625 16.45 18.40 17.21
CA SER A 625 15.45 17.98 16.24
C SER A 625 14.68 19.18 15.68
N LYS A 626 14.20 19.07 14.43
CA LYS A 626 13.24 20.03 13.88
C LYS A 626 11.84 19.86 14.48
N ASN A 627 11.59 18.76 15.18
CA ASN A 627 10.31 18.49 15.81
C ASN A 627 10.28 19.07 17.24
N GLN A 628 9.49 20.11 17.45
CA GLN A 628 9.33 20.81 18.75
C GLN A 628 8.93 19.90 19.92
N ARG A 629 8.38 18.71 19.67
CA ARG A 629 7.97 17.77 20.72
C ARG A 629 9.16 17.06 21.38
N VAL A 630 10.29 16.97 20.69
CA VAL A 630 11.49 16.25 21.15
C VAL A 630 12.74 17.13 21.19
N ASP A 631 12.73 18.28 20.51
CA ASP A 631 13.84 19.22 20.52
C ASP A 631 14.13 19.75 21.92
N GLY A 632 15.40 19.81 22.28
CA GLY A 632 15.85 20.24 23.59
C GLY A 632 15.58 19.26 24.75
N LYS A 633 14.91 18.11 24.48
CA LYS A 633 14.71 17.08 25.51
C LYS A 633 16.02 16.35 25.78
N THR A 634 16.14 15.81 27.01
CA THR A 634 17.37 15.17 27.47
C THR A 634 17.17 13.66 27.68
N ILE A 635 18.24 12.92 27.37
CA ILE A 635 18.40 11.50 27.68
C ILE A 635 19.63 11.39 28.56
N THR A 636 19.50 10.77 29.72
CA THR A 636 20.60 10.48 30.62
C THR A 636 20.85 8.99 30.65
N LEU A 637 22.04 8.57 30.27
CA LEU A 637 22.50 7.20 30.39
C LEU A 637 23.38 7.09 31.62
N HIS A 638 22.96 6.28 32.60
CA HIS A 638 23.67 5.98 33.85
C HIS A 638 24.29 4.60 33.77
N TYR A 639 25.58 4.49 34.07
CA TYR A 639 26.26 3.20 34.15
C TYR A 639 26.21 2.64 35.55
N ASP A 640 25.46 1.58 35.77
CA ASP A 640 25.49 0.85 37.01
C ASP A 640 26.70 -0.08 37.05
N ARG A 641 27.69 0.29 37.87
CA ARG A 641 28.95 -0.47 38.01
C ARG A 641 28.79 -1.80 38.72
N ALA A 642 27.74 -1.95 39.55
CA ALA A 642 27.47 -3.20 40.29
C ALA A 642 26.94 -4.27 39.32
N ASP A 643 25.96 -3.89 38.51
CA ASP A 643 25.29 -4.78 37.58
C ASP A 643 25.92 -4.77 36.16
N LYS A 644 26.88 -3.86 35.92
CA LYS A 644 27.54 -3.64 34.64
C LYS A 644 26.55 -3.34 33.50
N THR A 645 25.48 -2.63 33.82
CA THR A 645 24.41 -2.31 32.87
C THR A 645 24.23 -0.80 32.71
N TRP A 646 23.76 -0.39 31.52
CA TRP A 646 23.37 0.98 31.26
C TRP A 646 21.87 1.16 31.52
N GLN A 647 21.53 2.13 32.37
CA GLN A 647 20.17 2.54 32.65
C GLN A 647 19.87 3.86 31.95
N CYS A 648 18.68 3.99 31.38
CA CYS A 648 18.27 5.17 30.63
C CYS A 648 17.17 5.93 31.39
N LYS A 649 17.39 7.24 31.63
CA LYS A 649 16.38 8.16 32.18
C LYS A 649 16.14 9.29 31.18
N THR A 650 14.87 9.62 30.94
CA THR A 650 14.53 10.65 29.94
C THR A 650 13.19 11.29 30.21
N THR A 651 13.03 12.52 29.71
CA THR A 651 11.75 13.26 29.68
C THR A 651 10.99 13.06 28.37
N LEU A 652 11.52 12.25 27.46
CA LEU A 652 10.84 11.89 26.21
C LEU A 652 9.67 10.95 26.45
N SER A 653 8.63 11.09 25.66
CA SER A 653 7.52 10.14 25.67
C SER A 653 8.01 8.72 25.29
N PRO A 654 7.53 7.65 25.96
CA PRO A 654 7.88 6.26 25.63
C PRO A 654 7.77 5.91 24.16
N ARG A 655 6.84 6.55 23.47
CA ARG A 655 6.60 6.45 22.02
C ARG A 655 7.84 6.74 21.16
N TYR A 656 8.74 7.61 21.62
CA TYR A 656 9.94 8.03 20.86
C TYR A 656 11.22 7.35 21.35
N LEU A 657 11.14 6.53 22.39
CA LEU A 657 12.32 5.92 22.98
C LEU A 657 12.86 4.76 22.13
N PRO A 658 14.18 4.66 21.93
CA PRO A 658 14.81 3.47 21.38
C PRO A 658 14.78 2.32 22.39
N LEU A 659 14.95 1.08 21.89
CA LEU A 659 14.87 -0.14 22.68
C LEU A 659 15.74 -0.14 23.95
N MET A 660 16.93 0.47 23.88
CA MET A 660 17.83 0.53 25.05
C MET A 660 17.36 1.48 26.16
N CYS A 661 16.32 2.28 25.92
CA CYS A 661 15.74 3.23 26.85
C CYS A 661 14.28 2.93 27.22
N ARG A 662 13.80 1.74 26.89
CA ARG A 662 12.43 1.27 27.23
C ARG A 662 12.40 0.42 28.46
#